data_59e503159e909d939a9e8dafb6619877
#
_entry.id   59e503159e909d939a9e8dafb6619877
#
_cell.length_a   1.000
_cell.length_b   1.000
_cell.length_c   1.000
_cell.angle_alpha   90.00
_cell.angle_beta   90.00
_cell.angle_gamma   90.00
#
_symmetry.space_group_name_H-M   'P 1'
#
loop_
_entity.id
_entity.type
_entity.pdbx_description
1 polymer ?
#
loop_
_entity_poly.entity_id
_entity_poly.type
_entity_poly.pdbx_seq_one_letter_code
_entity_poly.pdbx_strand_id
1 'polypeptide(L)'
;MFMHMKPKTLLIGLVAALTLYALLGFVLLPAIALHLVNKQLEQRATVPAQLDDIKFNPFTLELTLHGLHIGEPQQPEVAFSRLYANLQIDSLWTRAVHLRDLELEQASTRVHFAENGSLNLAELFILPESPEQPEDSDSGPFPLRIDRLALIDNSLQFRDLRPAEPVEFGYDAVDIELTNLSTLPEDNALMQVSASGPYGARIDWQGQLGISPLTSSGTLRISEARLATFWPYVQEQLPLTLHQGSLDISSEYQLSLASGTELLLSGVRVQLSGLDLASADNPLLRLSSLEVSDTSLDLARREVHLGSIRSQGLEAWAARQADGQIDWLQLLQPGNSATEQSAESEEAPWRILLTDAQLRDYQLHLTDHQPPQPVQLDIGPLNLDLNEFDSLAETPFQLRLDTALNTDGHLNMTGEVSINPVSADLQVETRDIDLTLAQAYIEPLVRLELKSGLLGTRSRVQLSQLEPLQLQVTGQAGVQQLHVVDGPAKRDLLKWQSLQLDEIDYRGDSLSIGKVNLQQPYVRFIINRDMSTNFSDLVVSQPAAEASDSTDSEPMAIRIGGIDIANGSANFADFSLRPNFATGIEQLNGHIGTLDNQSPKAAAVDLSGKVDRYAPVSIKGSLTPFDPLNSLDIATRFQNVELTTLTPYSGKFAGYRIRKGRLNLDLHYQIDQGQLKADNRLLLEDLQLGERVDSPDAVDLPVRLAVALLKDTKGNIDIELPVAGDLNNPEFSVMPIVWQTLRNLVLRATQAPFKFIAGLAGAGDTDLSQLGFAAGSAELNPEARQTLGTLSTALQERPQLILEVEGISAISADGPALAAQRLEHEMRQLAASKMRRPPENPAEIELDEKDQARLVRELHEQRALPVPEQWKELTRDERDLAMRQALIESWSDSPLPLRRLAQQRAATIKDWLVDEGGMEAERIHLLDASEGAADSNGLVATQLQLGSR
;
A
#
# COMPACT_ATOMS: atom_id res chain seq x y z
N MET A 1 74.22 -93.82 -38.47
CA MET A 1 73.38 -94.55 -39.48
C MET A 1 72.30 -93.60 -39.91
N PHE A 2 72.63 -92.68 -40.87
CA PHE A 2 71.62 -91.79 -41.47
C PHE A 2 71.01 -92.51 -42.64
N MET A 3 69.74 -92.83 -42.53
CA MET A 3 68.91 -93.42 -43.53
C MET A 3 68.56 -92.31 -44.56
N HIS A 4 69.20 -92.43 -45.79
CA HIS A 4 68.86 -91.55 -46.94
C HIS A 4 67.44 -91.86 -47.43
N MET A 5 66.46 -91.20 -46.95
CA MET A 5 65.09 -91.24 -47.53
C MET A 5 65.14 -90.54 -48.92
N LYS A 6 64.60 -91.25 -49.94
CA LYS A 6 64.49 -90.62 -51.29
C LYS A 6 63.64 -89.37 -51.24
N PRO A 7 63.94 -88.26 -51.92
CA PRO A 7 63.22 -87.01 -51.84
C PRO A 7 61.68 -87.13 -52.23
N LYS A 8 61.37 -88.13 -52.98
CA LYS A 8 59.95 -88.41 -53.33
C LYS A 8 59.16 -89.03 -52.17
N THR A 9 59.77 -89.86 -51.35
CA THR A 9 59.09 -90.41 -50.11
C THR A 9 58.91 -89.32 -49.06
N LEU A 10 59.85 -88.41 -48.95
CA LEU A 10 59.81 -87.32 -48.04
C LEU A 10 58.65 -86.35 -48.46
N LEU A 11 58.57 -86.06 -49.78
CA LEU A 11 57.48 -85.24 -50.39
C LEU A 11 56.13 -85.88 -50.20
N ILE A 12 55.98 -87.17 -50.45
CA ILE A 12 54.73 -87.91 -50.24
C ILE A 12 54.37 -87.94 -48.74
N GLY A 13 55.30 -88.15 -47.85
CA GLY A 13 55.08 -88.06 -46.43
C GLY A 13 54.67 -86.66 -45.94
N LEU A 14 55.29 -85.62 -46.51
CA LEU A 14 54.94 -84.22 -46.23
C LEU A 14 53.54 -83.90 -46.73
N VAL A 15 53.19 -84.31 -47.97
CA VAL A 15 51.81 -84.08 -48.54
C VAL A 15 50.79 -84.85 -47.71
N ALA A 16 51.05 -86.08 -47.30
CA ALA A 16 50.15 -86.88 -46.45
C ALA A 16 49.98 -86.25 -45.07
N ALA A 17 51.07 -85.79 -44.47
CA ALA A 17 50.99 -85.09 -43.17
C ALA A 17 50.24 -83.77 -43.29
N LEU A 18 50.50 -82.98 -44.34
CA LEU A 18 49.73 -81.80 -44.63
C LEU A 18 48.19 -82.07 -44.92
N THR A 19 47.91 -83.13 -45.63
CA THR A 19 46.51 -83.55 -45.90
C THR A 19 45.82 -83.97 -44.63
N LEU A 20 46.52 -84.76 -43.82
CA LEU A 20 45.97 -85.18 -42.49
C LEU A 20 45.77 -83.99 -41.58
N TYR A 21 46.77 -83.08 -41.53
CA TYR A 21 46.66 -81.82 -40.77
C TYR A 21 45.51 -80.99 -41.27
N ALA A 22 45.31 -80.82 -42.54
CA ALA A 22 44.18 -80.09 -43.15
C ALA A 22 42.87 -80.80 -42.80
N LEU A 23 42.72 -82.09 -42.91
CA LEU A 23 41.54 -82.84 -42.60
C LEU A 23 41.16 -82.79 -41.13
N LEU A 24 42.14 -82.88 -40.27
CA LEU A 24 41.97 -82.68 -38.82
C LEU A 24 41.49 -81.25 -38.48
N GLY A 25 42.10 -80.24 -39.10
CA GLY A 25 41.80 -78.88 -38.79
C GLY A 25 40.50 -78.35 -39.41
N PHE A 26 40.27 -78.68 -40.67
CA PHE A 26 39.07 -78.20 -41.36
C PHE A 26 37.74 -78.94 -41.10
N VAL A 27 37.89 -80.26 -40.72
CA VAL A 27 36.70 -81.13 -40.64
C VAL A 27 36.52 -81.66 -39.22
N LEU A 28 37.55 -82.33 -38.65
CA LEU A 28 37.40 -83.08 -37.40
C LEU A 28 37.31 -82.11 -36.17
N LEU A 29 38.20 -81.16 -36.14
CA LEU A 29 38.29 -80.22 -35.02
C LEU A 29 37.05 -79.34 -34.94
N PRO A 30 36.52 -78.73 -36.02
CA PRO A 30 35.23 -77.96 -35.98
C PRO A 30 34.08 -78.82 -35.57
N ALA A 31 33.93 -80.06 -36.09
CA ALA A 31 32.83 -80.92 -35.79
C ALA A 31 32.84 -81.36 -34.32
N ILE A 32 33.97 -81.66 -33.76
CA ILE A 32 34.16 -82.01 -32.33
C ILE A 32 33.90 -80.79 -31.49
N ALA A 33 34.44 -79.64 -31.86
CA ALA A 33 34.25 -78.40 -31.15
C ALA A 33 32.78 -77.98 -31.12
N LEU A 34 32.06 -78.03 -32.27
CA LEU A 34 30.67 -77.73 -32.39
C LEU A 34 29.80 -78.62 -31.44
N HIS A 35 30.07 -79.91 -31.46
CA HIS A 35 29.44 -80.90 -30.60
C HIS A 35 29.67 -80.59 -29.08
N LEU A 36 30.93 -80.33 -28.73
CA LEU A 36 31.33 -79.95 -27.35
C LEU A 36 30.69 -78.63 -26.90
N VAL A 37 30.73 -77.56 -27.73
CA VAL A 37 30.12 -76.29 -27.45
C VAL A 37 28.63 -76.42 -27.25
N ASN A 38 27.91 -77.08 -28.19
CA ASN A 38 26.48 -77.25 -28.09
C ASN A 38 26.10 -78.10 -26.84
N LYS A 39 26.90 -79.15 -26.54
CA LYS A 39 26.70 -79.91 -25.29
C LYS A 39 26.94 -79.05 -24.04
N GLN A 40 27.93 -78.17 -24.00
CA GLN A 40 28.21 -77.31 -22.86
C GLN A 40 27.10 -76.24 -22.76
N LEU A 41 26.62 -75.72 -23.89
CA LEU A 41 25.50 -74.81 -23.94
C LEU A 41 24.24 -75.46 -23.38
N GLU A 42 23.91 -76.71 -23.85
CA GLU A 42 22.75 -77.45 -23.35
C GLU A 42 22.84 -77.73 -21.82
N GLN A 43 24.01 -77.94 -21.28
CA GLN A 43 24.24 -78.34 -19.88
C GLN A 43 24.28 -77.09 -18.96
N ARG A 44 24.68 -75.92 -19.43
CA ARG A 44 24.93 -74.73 -18.57
C ARG A 44 23.96 -73.62 -18.81
N ALA A 45 23.34 -73.54 -19.98
CA ALA A 45 22.39 -72.48 -20.24
C ALA A 45 21.05 -72.85 -19.58
N THR A 46 20.43 -71.85 -18.96
CA THR A 46 19.11 -71.99 -18.35
C THR A 46 17.96 -71.85 -19.36
N VAL A 47 18.28 -71.43 -20.57
CA VAL A 47 17.40 -71.25 -21.73
C VAL A 47 17.93 -72.02 -22.91
N PRO A 48 17.14 -72.30 -23.97
CA PRO A 48 17.64 -72.99 -25.18
C PRO A 48 18.81 -72.18 -25.75
N ALA A 49 19.93 -72.95 -26.00
CA ALA A 49 21.12 -72.34 -26.56
C ALA A 49 21.75 -73.22 -27.60
N GLN A 50 22.09 -72.68 -28.79
CA GLN A 50 22.62 -73.46 -29.92
C GLN A 50 23.57 -72.56 -30.72
N LEU A 51 24.68 -73.24 -31.18
CA LEU A 51 25.58 -72.70 -32.20
C LEU A 51 25.41 -73.47 -33.50
N ASP A 52 25.23 -72.84 -34.62
CA ASP A 52 24.91 -73.53 -35.89
C ASP A 52 26.12 -74.16 -36.53
N ASP A 53 27.26 -73.47 -36.62
CA ASP A 53 28.44 -73.97 -37.31
C ASP A 53 29.74 -73.38 -36.75
N ILE A 54 30.79 -74.14 -36.77
CA ILE A 54 32.17 -73.77 -36.48
C ILE A 54 33.06 -74.09 -37.69
N LYS A 55 33.81 -73.07 -38.14
CA LYS A 55 34.85 -73.25 -39.17
C LYS A 55 36.19 -72.86 -38.57
N PHE A 56 37.21 -73.73 -38.85
CA PHE A 56 38.56 -73.43 -38.42
C PHE A 56 39.49 -73.67 -39.56
N ASN A 57 40.43 -72.72 -39.82
CA ASN A 57 41.48 -72.89 -40.83
C ASN A 57 42.80 -73.13 -40.05
N PRO A 58 43.33 -74.31 -40.05
CA PRO A 58 44.52 -74.69 -39.29
C PRO A 58 45.79 -74.00 -39.84
N PHE A 59 45.83 -73.50 -41.04
CA PHE A 59 47.01 -72.86 -41.68
C PHE A 59 47.12 -71.40 -41.34
N THR A 60 45.94 -70.67 -41.24
CA THR A 60 45.88 -69.26 -40.94
C THR A 60 45.45 -69.03 -39.50
N LEU A 61 45.05 -70.06 -38.72
CA LEU A 61 44.54 -69.99 -37.36
C LEU A 61 43.28 -69.17 -37.21
N GLU A 62 42.47 -69.15 -38.26
CA GLU A 62 41.20 -68.47 -38.32
C GLU A 62 40.09 -69.35 -37.77
N LEU A 63 39.35 -68.86 -36.81
CA LEU A 63 38.12 -69.44 -36.25
C LEU A 63 36.92 -68.58 -36.61
N THR A 64 35.88 -69.23 -37.14
CA THR A 64 34.60 -68.54 -37.42
C THR A 64 33.52 -69.40 -36.78
N LEU A 65 32.71 -68.71 -35.94
CA LEU A 65 31.49 -69.28 -35.39
C LEU A 65 30.28 -68.61 -36.13
N HIS A 66 29.28 -69.40 -36.47
CA HIS A 66 28.09 -68.91 -37.17
C HIS A 66 26.86 -69.25 -36.37
N GLY A 67 25.93 -68.30 -36.24
CA GLY A 67 24.58 -68.49 -35.82
C GLY A 67 24.47 -68.90 -34.32
N LEU A 68 25.02 -68.20 -33.41
CA LEU A 68 24.75 -68.36 -32.01
C LEU A 68 23.36 -67.81 -31.67
N HIS A 69 22.56 -68.69 -31.00
CA HIS A 69 21.26 -68.26 -30.46
C HIS A 69 21.13 -68.77 -29.02
N ILE A 70 20.87 -67.85 -28.09
CA ILE A 70 20.60 -68.12 -26.69
C ILE A 70 19.26 -67.49 -26.32
N GLY A 71 18.29 -68.32 -25.90
CA GLY A 71 16.92 -67.93 -25.71
C GLY A 71 15.94 -68.55 -26.69
N GLU A 72 14.73 -68.03 -26.77
CA GLU A 72 13.68 -68.50 -27.66
C GLU A 72 14.09 -68.20 -29.14
N PRO A 73 13.90 -69.20 -30.08
CA PRO A 73 14.38 -69.06 -31.47
C PRO A 73 13.82 -67.83 -32.23
N GLN A 74 12.65 -67.35 -31.84
CA GLN A 74 12.03 -66.19 -32.48
C GLN A 74 12.42 -64.83 -31.83
N GLN A 75 12.90 -64.91 -30.56
CA GLN A 75 13.30 -63.76 -29.79
C GLN A 75 14.47 -64.09 -28.84
N PRO A 76 15.68 -64.34 -29.40
CA PRO A 76 16.82 -64.73 -28.59
C PRO A 76 17.25 -63.59 -27.67
N GLU A 77 17.70 -63.95 -26.46
CA GLU A 77 18.28 -63.02 -25.50
C GLU A 77 19.67 -62.55 -25.95
N VAL A 78 20.46 -63.43 -26.49
CA VAL A 78 21.75 -63.13 -27.16
C VAL A 78 21.85 -63.93 -28.44
N ALA A 79 22.14 -63.27 -29.53
CA ALA A 79 22.39 -63.91 -30.79
C ALA A 79 23.50 -63.20 -31.58
N PHE A 80 24.20 -63.89 -32.45
CA PHE A 80 25.04 -63.26 -33.45
C PHE A 80 25.04 -64.08 -34.74
N SER A 81 25.26 -63.43 -35.87
CA SER A 81 25.38 -64.12 -37.15
C SER A 81 26.76 -64.68 -37.38
N ARG A 82 27.81 -63.95 -37.02
CA ARG A 82 29.22 -64.38 -37.21
C ARG A 82 30.07 -63.83 -36.09
N LEU A 83 30.92 -64.73 -35.51
CA LEU A 83 32.08 -64.36 -34.72
C LEU A 83 33.32 -64.89 -35.40
N TYR A 84 34.22 -63.99 -35.80
CA TYR A 84 35.52 -64.33 -36.45
C TYR A 84 36.66 -63.95 -35.51
N ALA A 85 37.61 -64.88 -35.40
CA ALA A 85 38.86 -64.67 -34.63
C ALA A 85 40.04 -65.17 -35.39
N ASN A 86 41.07 -64.34 -35.55
CA ASN A 86 42.37 -64.73 -36.17
C ASN A 86 43.53 -64.75 -35.18
N LEU A 87 43.88 -65.92 -34.71
CA LEU A 87 44.96 -66.11 -33.76
C LEU A 87 46.33 -66.07 -34.48
N GLN A 88 47.23 -65.28 -34.01
CA GLN A 88 48.59 -65.15 -34.51
C GLN A 88 49.51 -66.19 -33.94
N ILE A 89 50.41 -66.81 -34.74
CA ILE A 89 51.31 -67.86 -34.37
C ILE A 89 52.37 -67.38 -33.35
N ASP A 90 52.64 -66.13 -33.27
CA ASP A 90 53.56 -65.48 -32.35
C ASP A 90 53.13 -65.53 -30.89
N SER A 91 51.85 -65.77 -30.61
CA SER A 91 51.29 -66.07 -29.29
C SER A 91 52.06 -67.12 -28.53
N LEU A 92 52.75 -68.06 -29.29
CA LEU A 92 53.57 -69.17 -28.70
C LEU A 92 54.82 -68.68 -28.00
N TRP A 93 55.41 -67.57 -28.37
CA TRP A 93 56.62 -67.00 -27.81
C TRP A 93 56.51 -65.60 -27.21
N THR A 94 55.45 -64.87 -27.49
CA THR A 94 55.23 -63.53 -26.91
C THR A 94 54.67 -63.56 -25.51
N ARG A 95 54.32 -64.77 -24.98
CA ARG A 95 53.66 -64.98 -23.67
C ARG A 95 52.36 -64.25 -23.54
N ALA A 96 51.71 -63.87 -24.65
CA ALA A 96 50.40 -63.27 -24.69
C ALA A 96 49.55 -63.89 -25.78
N VAL A 97 48.24 -64.03 -25.60
CA VAL A 97 47.36 -64.41 -26.70
C VAL A 97 47.27 -63.21 -27.64
N HIS A 98 47.73 -63.41 -28.89
CA HIS A 98 47.75 -62.39 -29.91
C HIS A 98 46.69 -62.73 -31.00
N LEU A 99 45.62 -61.93 -31.05
CA LEU A 99 44.62 -62.01 -32.12
C LEU A 99 44.87 -60.81 -33.07
N ARG A 100 44.94 -61.09 -34.36
CA ARG A 100 45.03 -60.06 -35.37
C ARG A 100 43.68 -59.40 -35.54
N ASP A 101 42.60 -60.16 -35.71
CA ASP A 101 41.26 -59.74 -35.89
C ASP A 101 40.32 -60.50 -34.94
N LEU A 102 39.44 -59.82 -34.27
CA LEU A 102 38.28 -60.35 -33.54
C LEU A 102 37.04 -59.55 -34.00
N GLU A 103 36.19 -60.21 -34.82
CA GLU A 103 35.02 -59.54 -35.39
C GLU A 103 33.74 -60.22 -34.95
N LEU A 104 32.76 -59.44 -34.50
CA LEU A 104 31.41 -59.88 -34.15
C LEU A 104 30.42 -59.11 -35.02
N GLU A 105 29.67 -59.84 -35.84
CA GLU A 105 28.75 -59.26 -36.79
C GLU A 105 27.31 -59.61 -36.44
N GLN A 106 26.44 -58.59 -36.56
CA GLN A 106 25.01 -58.69 -36.37
C GLN A 106 24.65 -59.37 -35.05
N ALA A 107 25.33 -58.95 -33.98
CA ALA A 107 24.96 -59.41 -32.64
C ALA A 107 23.67 -58.68 -32.19
N SER A 108 22.75 -59.43 -31.63
CA SER A 108 21.57 -58.87 -30.97
C SER A 108 21.60 -59.26 -29.50
N THR A 109 21.53 -58.27 -28.64
CA THR A 109 21.54 -58.50 -27.19
C THR A 109 20.31 -57.81 -26.60
N ARG A 110 19.55 -58.53 -25.79
CA ARG A 110 18.44 -58.03 -24.98
C ARG A 110 18.83 -57.96 -23.55
N VAL A 111 18.79 -56.76 -23.02
CA VAL A 111 19.05 -56.46 -21.61
C VAL A 111 17.71 -56.21 -20.93
N HIS A 112 17.31 -57.06 -20.01
CA HIS A 112 16.04 -56.97 -19.34
C HIS A 112 16.24 -57.01 -17.84
N PHE A 113 15.86 -55.94 -17.14
CA PHE A 113 15.72 -55.89 -15.70
C PHE A 113 14.26 -56.21 -15.33
N ALA A 114 14.08 -57.23 -14.52
CA ALA A 114 12.77 -57.58 -13.94
C ALA A 114 12.42 -56.64 -12.77
N GLU A 115 11.14 -56.59 -12.35
CA GLU A 115 10.66 -55.77 -11.24
C GLU A 115 11.47 -55.99 -9.93
N ASN A 116 11.98 -57.24 -9.70
CA ASN A 116 12.79 -57.57 -8.53
C ASN A 116 14.28 -57.14 -8.68
N GLY A 117 14.65 -56.48 -9.78
CA GLY A 117 15.99 -56.04 -10.09
C GLY A 117 16.93 -57.11 -10.66
N SER A 118 16.43 -58.34 -10.94
CA SER A 118 17.24 -59.36 -11.57
C SER A 118 17.49 -59.04 -13.05
N LEU A 119 18.74 -59.30 -13.53
CA LEU A 119 19.19 -59.08 -14.89
C LEU A 119 19.09 -60.41 -15.66
N ASN A 120 18.34 -60.45 -16.76
CA ASN A 120 18.16 -61.66 -17.58
C ASN A 120 19.52 -62.25 -18.03
N LEU A 121 20.50 -61.47 -18.44
CA LEU A 121 21.83 -61.92 -18.87
C LEU A 121 22.61 -62.65 -17.76
N ALA A 122 22.40 -62.29 -16.49
CA ALA A 122 23.03 -62.92 -15.35
C ALA A 122 22.44 -64.30 -15.07
N GLU A 123 21.22 -64.56 -15.53
CA GLU A 123 20.49 -65.78 -15.31
C GLU A 123 20.60 -66.78 -16.49
N LEU A 124 21.25 -66.38 -17.63
CA LEU A 124 21.38 -67.19 -18.82
C LEU A 124 22.25 -68.45 -18.62
N PHE A 125 23.21 -68.43 -17.69
CA PHE A 125 24.11 -69.54 -17.43
C PHE A 125 24.21 -69.87 -15.96
N ILE A 126 24.24 -71.18 -15.66
CA ILE A 126 24.59 -71.70 -14.35
C ILE A 126 26.11 -71.64 -14.22
N LEU A 127 26.60 -70.59 -13.49
CA LEU A 127 28.01 -70.46 -13.18
C LEU A 127 28.43 -71.42 -12.12
N PRO A 128 29.57 -72.13 -12.25
CA PRO A 128 30.12 -72.97 -11.20
C PRO A 128 30.46 -72.13 -10.00
N GLU A 129 30.20 -72.61 -8.77
CA GLU A 129 30.64 -71.98 -7.55
C GLU A 129 32.15 -71.73 -7.64
N SER A 130 32.58 -70.42 -7.62
CA SER A 130 34.00 -70.15 -7.62
C SER A 130 34.63 -70.71 -6.36
N PRO A 131 35.68 -71.54 -6.43
CA PRO A 131 36.42 -71.88 -5.22
C PRO A 131 36.96 -70.57 -4.60
N GLU A 132 36.83 -70.38 -3.29
CA GLU A 132 37.39 -69.32 -2.54
C GLU A 132 38.86 -69.15 -2.92
N GLN A 133 39.18 -68.10 -3.74
CA GLN A 133 40.57 -67.79 -4.02
C GLN A 133 41.17 -67.13 -2.78
N PRO A 134 42.41 -67.48 -2.38
CA PRO A 134 43.11 -66.72 -1.36
C PRO A 134 43.37 -65.30 -1.85
N GLU A 135 43.17 -64.37 -0.99
CA GLU A 135 43.26 -62.86 -1.24
C GLU A 135 44.65 -62.38 -1.66
N ASP A 136 45.62 -63.24 -1.87
CA ASP A 136 47.04 -62.86 -2.23
C ASP A 136 47.44 -63.44 -3.60
N SER A 137 46.87 -63.08 -4.69
CA SER A 137 47.45 -63.32 -6.01
C SER A 137 47.65 -61.95 -6.72
N ASP A 138 48.83 -61.39 -6.58
CA ASP A 138 49.41 -60.27 -7.36
C ASP A 138 49.62 -60.66 -8.83
N SER A 139 48.66 -61.42 -9.46
CA SER A 139 48.68 -61.80 -10.87
C SER A 139 47.90 -60.73 -11.66
N GLY A 140 48.59 -59.81 -12.30
CA GLY A 140 48.03 -58.85 -13.23
C GLY A 140 47.11 -59.49 -14.27
N PRO A 141 46.39 -58.73 -15.11
CA PRO A 141 45.45 -59.25 -16.10
C PRO A 141 46.09 -60.26 -17.06
N PHE A 142 45.26 -61.21 -17.53
CA PHE A 142 45.75 -62.23 -18.51
C PHE A 142 46.37 -61.51 -19.74
N PRO A 143 47.60 -61.83 -20.16
CA PRO A 143 48.26 -61.19 -21.26
C PRO A 143 47.50 -61.46 -22.61
N LEU A 144 46.86 -60.43 -23.12
CA LEU A 144 46.08 -60.44 -24.34
C LEU A 144 46.48 -59.26 -25.22
N ARG A 145 46.57 -59.48 -26.54
CA ARG A 145 46.74 -58.46 -27.54
C ARG A 145 45.78 -58.72 -28.71
N ILE A 146 45.06 -57.73 -29.14
CA ILE A 146 44.12 -57.81 -30.29
C ILE A 146 44.45 -56.60 -31.19
N ASP A 147 44.96 -56.85 -32.40
CA ASP A 147 45.30 -55.76 -33.30
C ASP A 147 44.04 -55.00 -33.78
N ARG A 148 42.91 -55.74 -34.01
CA ARG A 148 41.62 -55.18 -34.37
C ARG A 148 40.49 -55.99 -33.73
N LEU A 149 39.70 -55.35 -32.89
CA LEU A 149 38.41 -55.84 -32.42
C LEU A 149 37.31 -55.02 -33.10
N ALA A 150 36.38 -55.65 -33.76
CA ALA A 150 35.27 -55.00 -34.44
C ALA A 150 33.92 -55.65 -34.09
N LEU A 151 32.99 -54.85 -33.66
CA LEU A 151 31.60 -55.19 -33.50
C LEU A 151 30.84 -54.42 -34.58
N ILE A 152 30.19 -55.15 -35.56
CA ILE A 152 29.68 -54.57 -36.78
C ILE A 152 28.18 -54.85 -36.91
N ASP A 153 27.37 -53.82 -37.13
CA ASP A 153 25.93 -53.89 -37.36
C ASP A 153 25.18 -54.59 -36.20
N ASN A 154 25.56 -54.29 -34.93
CA ASN A 154 24.96 -54.95 -33.77
C ASN A 154 23.73 -54.16 -33.29
N SER A 155 22.85 -54.85 -32.53
CA SER A 155 21.68 -54.25 -31.92
C SER A 155 21.63 -54.53 -30.44
N LEU A 156 21.18 -53.52 -29.67
CA LEU A 156 20.93 -53.63 -28.23
C LEU A 156 19.50 -53.24 -27.95
N GLN A 157 18.72 -54.13 -27.38
CA GLN A 157 17.37 -53.86 -26.87
C GLN A 157 17.43 -53.85 -25.35
N PHE A 158 17.00 -52.73 -24.77
CA PHE A 158 17.00 -52.53 -23.32
C PHE A 158 15.54 -52.43 -22.85
N ARG A 159 15.25 -53.15 -21.74
CA ARG A 159 13.97 -53.09 -21.08
C ARG A 159 14.17 -53.13 -19.55
N ASP A 160 13.65 -52.12 -18.86
CA ASP A 160 13.70 -52.05 -17.40
C ASP A 160 12.28 -51.96 -16.84
N LEU A 161 11.89 -52.94 -16.01
CA LEU A 161 10.58 -53.04 -15.39
C LEU A 161 10.59 -52.53 -13.94
N ARG A 162 11.72 -52.06 -13.43
CA ARG A 162 11.82 -51.51 -12.06
C ARG A 162 11.07 -50.22 -11.87
N PRO A 163 11.11 -49.26 -12.80
CA PRO A 163 10.27 -48.06 -12.68
C PRO A 163 8.78 -48.39 -12.82
N ALA A 164 7.90 -47.53 -12.24
CA ALA A 164 6.46 -47.67 -12.33
C ALA A 164 5.93 -47.72 -13.78
N GLU A 165 6.60 -46.98 -14.67
CA GLU A 165 6.43 -47.11 -16.12
C GLU A 165 7.66 -47.78 -16.71
N PRO A 166 7.52 -48.91 -17.47
CA PRO A 166 8.65 -49.62 -18.09
C PRO A 166 9.45 -48.72 -19.02
N VAL A 167 10.75 -48.72 -18.88
CA VAL A 167 11.69 -48.04 -19.78
C VAL A 167 12.10 -49.01 -20.87
N GLU A 168 11.77 -48.69 -22.14
CA GLU A 168 12.11 -49.50 -23.28
C GLU A 168 12.78 -48.65 -24.37
N PHE A 169 13.96 -49.11 -24.83
CA PHE A 169 14.62 -48.49 -25.99
C PHE A 169 15.56 -49.47 -26.66
N GLY A 170 15.88 -49.18 -27.91
CA GLY A 170 16.84 -49.98 -28.66
C GLY A 170 17.85 -49.10 -29.36
N TYR A 171 19.08 -49.59 -29.44
CA TYR A 171 20.12 -49.06 -30.27
C TYR A 171 20.36 -50.07 -31.42
N ASP A 172 20.29 -49.58 -32.64
CA ASP A 172 20.55 -50.34 -33.86
C ASP A 172 21.84 -49.84 -34.50
N ALA A 173 22.46 -50.68 -35.36
CA ALA A 173 23.73 -50.35 -35.99
C ALA A 173 24.81 -49.90 -34.94
N VAL A 174 24.91 -50.67 -33.87
CA VAL A 174 25.97 -50.47 -32.87
C VAL A 174 27.28 -51.01 -33.47
N ASP A 175 28.16 -50.09 -33.81
CA ASP A 175 29.50 -50.41 -34.34
C ASP A 175 30.55 -50.02 -33.31
N ILE A 176 31.45 -50.94 -32.98
CA ILE A 176 32.58 -50.69 -32.06
C ILE A 176 33.85 -51.18 -32.78
N GLU A 177 34.85 -50.32 -32.90
CA GLU A 177 36.18 -50.69 -33.37
C GLU A 177 37.22 -50.28 -32.35
N LEU A 178 38.03 -51.27 -31.90
CA LEU A 178 39.21 -51.09 -31.06
C LEU A 178 40.42 -51.57 -31.87
N THR A 179 41.39 -50.70 -32.03
CA THR A 179 42.66 -51.03 -32.68
C THR A 179 43.80 -51.02 -31.68
N ASN A 180 44.61 -52.07 -31.67
CA ASN A 180 45.71 -52.34 -30.76
C ASN A 180 45.31 -52.50 -29.26
N LEU A 181 44.20 -53.22 -29.03
CA LEU A 181 43.78 -53.53 -27.68
C LEU A 181 44.75 -54.46 -26.99
N SER A 182 45.29 -54.05 -25.83
CA SER A 182 46.27 -54.84 -25.12
C SER A 182 46.06 -54.72 -23.61
N THR A 183 46.26 -55.83 -22.91
CA THR A 183 46.38 -55.88 -21.43
C THR A 183 47.79 -55.65 -20.90
N LEU A 184 48.77 -55.51 -21.81
CA LEU A 184 50.13 -55.20 -21.42
C LEU A 184 50.24 -53.74 -20.92
N PRO A 185 51.12 -53.48 -19.93
CA PRO A 185 51.32 -52.13 -19.42
C PRO A 185 51.74 -51.14 -20.50
N GLU A 186 51.23 -49.92 -20.38
CA GLU A 186 51.47 -48.76 -21.27
C GLU A 186 50.93 -48.84 -22.71
N ASP A 187 50.30 -49.95 -23.11
CA ASP A 187 49.62 -50.05 -24.41
C ASP A 187 48.27 -49.38 -24.37
N ASN A 188 47.91 -48.57 -25.40
CA ASN A 188 46.64 -47.90 -25.56
C ASN A 188 46.00 -48.35 -26.86
N ALA A 189 44.72 -48.77 -26.80
CA ALA A 189 43.87 -49.02 -27.95
C ALA A 189 43.24 -47.69 -28.44
N LEU A 190 43.15 -47.56 -29.76
CA LEU A 190 42.26 -46.56 -30.36
C LEU A 190 40.87 -47.13 -30.36
N MET A 191 39.87 -46.36 -29.90
CA MET A 191 38.50 -46.75 -29.80
C MET A 191 37.61 -45.84 -30.64
N GLN A 192 36.68 -46.46 -31.40
CA GLN A 192 35.62 -45.77 -32.07
C GLN A 192 34.31 -46.54 -31.83
N VAL A 193 33.28 -45.85 -31.37
CA VAL A 193 31.93 -46.36 -31.11
C VAL A 193 30.92 -45.49 -31.81
N SER A 194 30.00 -46.09 -32.55
CA SER A 194 28.81 -45.40 -33.08
C SER A 194 27.59 -46.29 -32.87
N ALA A 195 26.48 -45.62 -32.52
CA ALA A 195 25.18 -46.30 -32.36
C ALA A 195 24.04 -45.38 -32.73
N SER A 196 23.00 -45.96 -33.33
CA SER A 196 21.75 -45.26 -33.64
C SER A 196 20.69 -45.69 -32.63
N GLY A 197 20.17 -44.77 -31.91
CA GLY A 197 19.18 -44.99 -30.83
C GLY A 197 17.73 -44.70 -31.28
N PRO A 198 16.80 -44.72 -30.32
CA PRO A 198 15.42 -44.47 -30.59
C PRO A 198 15.18 -43.04 -31.06
N TYR A 199 14.27 -42.87 -32.01
CA TYR A 199 13.79 -41.58 -32.49
C TYR A 199 14.88 -40.71 -33.17
N GLY A 200 15.96 -41.29 -33.67
CA GLY A 200 17.05 -40.53 -34.30
C GLY A 200 18.23 -40.23 -33.37
N ALA A 201 18.17 -40.64 -32.14
CA ALA A 201 19.29 -40.46 -31.17
C ALA A 201 20.52 -41.14 -31.70
N ARG A 202 21.71 -40.53 -31.53
CA ARG A 202 22.97 -41.02 -31.97
C ARG A 202 24.04 -40.86 -30.92
N ILE A 203 24.90 -41.91 -30.77
CA ILE A 203 26.09 -41.90 -29.94
C ILE A 203 27.30 -42.05 -30.85
N ASP A 204 28.24 -41.13 -30.78
CA ASP A 204 29.55 -41.17 -31.38
C ASP A 204 30.59 -41.01 -30.28
N TRP A 205 31.48 -41.99 -30.10
CA TRP A 205 32.48 -42.03 -29.07
C TRP A 205 33.82 -42.44 -29.70
N GLN A 206 34.80 -41.58 -29.58
CA GLN A 206 36.12 -41.81 -30.17
C GLN A 206 37.21 -41.47 -29.13
N GLY A 207 38.27 -42.33 -29.05
CA GLY A 207 39.29 -42.06 -28.10
C GLY A 207 40.37 -43.11 -28.00
N GLN A 208 41.02 -43.12 -26.86
CA GLN A 208 42.03 -44.11 -26.49
C GLN A 208 41.57 -44.83 -25.22
N LEU A 209 41.93 -46.12 -25.13
CA LEU A 209 41.61 -46.96 -23.97
C LEU A 209 42.88 -47.77 -23.57
N GLY A 210 43.42 -47.51 -22.37
CA GLY A 210 44.43 -48.29 -21.73
C GLY A 210 43.79 -49.23 -20.70
N ILE A 211 44.18 -50.50 -20.64
CA ILE A 211 43.65 -51.48 -19.69
C ILE A 211 44.47 -51.58 -18.43
N SER A 212 45.81 -51.37 -18.53
CA SER A 212 46.77 -51.55 -17.42
C SER A 212 47.77 -50.38 -17.34
N PRO A 213 47.49 -49.31 -16.51
CA PRO A 213 46.32 -49.09 -15.71
C PRO A 213 45.07 -48.71 -16.55
N LEU A 214 43.87 -48.80 -15.97
CA LEU A 214 42.67 -48.41 -16.70
C LEU A 214 42.67 -46.89 -16.86
N THR A 215 42.83 -46.48 -18.10
CA THR A 215 42.77 -45.05 -18.55
C THR A 215 41.93 -44.93 -19.78
N SER A 216 41.23 -43.84 -19.96
CA SER A 216 40.50 -43.55 -21.17
C SER A 216 40.50 -42.05 -21.45
N SER A 217 40.69 -41.71 -22.72
CA SER A 217 40.58 -40.30 -23.13
C SER A 217 40.01 -40.19 -24.52
N GLY A 218 39.26 -39.13 -24.80
CA GLY A 218 38.62 -38.99 -26.11
C GLY A 218 37.52 -37.98 -26.15
N THR A 219 36.64 -38.15 -27.15
CA THR A 219 35.43 -37.32 -27.32
C THR A 219 34.21 -38.21 -27.31
N LEU A 220 33.18 -37.76 -26.57
CA LEU A 220 31.87 -38.37 -26.53
C LEU A 220 30.87 -37.36 -27.08
N ARG A 221 30.02 -37.79 -28.00
CA ARG A 221 28.90 -37.03 -28.55
C ARG A 221 27.64 -37.85 -28.51
N ILE A 222 26.61 -37.31 -27.91
CA ILE A 222 25.24 -37.83 -27.90
C ILE A 222 24.37 -36.76 -28.54
N SER A 223 23.61 -37.12 -29.59
CA SER A 223 22.78 -36.18 -30.32
C SER A 223 21.32 -36.66 -30.37
N GLU A 224 20.38 -35.73 -30.37
CA GLU A 224 18.93 -35.96 -30.54
C GLU A 224 18.35 -36.93 -29.49
N ALA A 225 18.97 -37.02 -28.29
CA ALA A 225 18.46 -37.87 -27.21
C ALA A 225 17.13 -37.30 -26.68
N ARG A 226 16.04 -38.05 -26.82
CA ARG A 226 14.73 -37.64 -26.27
C ARG A 226 14.70 -37.88 -24.77
N LEU A 227 14.42 -36.86 -24.01
CA LEU A 227 14.31 -36.95 -22.53
C LEU A 227 13.20 -37.94 -22.10
N ALA A 228 12.14 -38.05 -22.89
CA ALA A 228 11.03 -38.97 -22.63
C ALA A 228 11.50 -40.43 -22.48
N THR A 229 12.60 -40.83 -23.16
CA THR A 229 13.16 -42.17 -23.06
C THR A 229 13.62 -42.52 -21.65
N PHE A 230 14.11 -41.52 -20.91
CA PHE A 230 14.68 -41.73 -19.57
C PHE A 230 13.80 -41.10 -18.47
N TRP A 231 12.69 -40.45 -18.84
CA TRP A 231 11.81 -39.76 -17.91
C TRP A 231 11.23 -40.67 -16.80
N PRO A 232 10.85 -41.91 -17.05
CA PRO A 232 10.32 -42.80 -16.02
C PRO A 232 11.24 -42.99 -14.81
N TYR A 233 12.57 -42.87 -14.98
CA TYR A 233 13.52 -42.91 -13.85
C TYR A 233 13.46 -41.69 -12.95
N VAL A 234 13.01 -40.57 -13.47
CA VAL A 234 12.91 -39.27 -12.78
C VAL A 234 11.51 -39.03 -12.21
N GLN A 235 10.50 -39.56 -12.90
CA GLN A 235 9.09 -39.38 -12.58
C GLN A 235 8.69 -39.84 -11.18
N GLU A 236 9.34 -40.88 -10.64
CA GLU A 236 9.09 -41.33 -9.28
C GLU A 236 9.53 -40.31 -8.21
N GLN A 237 10.55 -39.51 -8.51
CA GLN A 237 11.08 -38.51 -7.60
C GLN A 237 10.45 -37.12 -7.84
N LEU A 238 10.06 -36.84 -9.09
CA LEU A 238 9.41 -35.59 -9.53
C LEU A 238 8.06 -35.94 -10.18
N PRO A 239 6.95 -35.68 -9.51
CA PRO A 239 5.61 -36.01 -10.02
C PRO A 239 5.18 -35.03 -11.13
N LEU A 240 6.00 -34.97 -12.19
CA LEU A 240 5.80 -34.10 -13.35
C LEU A 240 5.59 -34.94 -14.60
N THR A 241 4.85 -34.41 -15.56
CA THR A 241 4.66 -34.98 -16.89
C THR A 241 5.57 -34.26 -17.88
N LEU A 242 6.44 -35.01 -18.54
CA LEU A 242 7.27 -34.51 -19.62
C LEU A 242 6.55 -34.72 -20.96
N HIS A 243 6.22 -33.65 -21.68
CA HIS A 243 5.60 -33.72 -23.00
C HIS A 243 6.63 -33.77 -24.12
N GLN A 244 7.68 -32.98 -24.02
CA GLN A 244 8.73 -32.86 -25.04
C GLN A 244 10.06 -32.49 -24.39
N GLY A 245 11.12 -32.72 -25.13
CA GLY A 245 12.48 -32.33 -24.76
C GLY A 245 13.51 -33.17 -25.48
N SER A 246 14.52 -32.55 -26.08
CA SER A 246 15.67 -33.22 -26.69
C SER A 246 16.96 -32.68 -26.13
N LEU A 247 17.96 -33.56 -26.03
CA LEU A 247 19.25 -33.27 -25.40
C LEU A 247 20.37 -33.66 -26.33
N ASP A 248 21.28 -32.74 -26.56
CA ASP A 248 22.56 -32.97 -27.22
C ASP A 248 23.70 -32.75 -26.22
N ILE A 249 24.66 -33.64 -26.14
CA ILE A 249 25.83 -33.56 -25.28
C ILE A 249 27.07 -33.84 -26.07
N SER A 250 28.09 -33.05 -25.93
CA SER A 250 29.44 -33.37 -26.41
C SER A 250 30.51 -32.94 -25.39
N SER A 251 31.53 -33.80 -25.23
CA SER A 251 32.59 -33.51 -24.30
C SER A 251 33.90 -34.21 -24.74
N GLU A 252 35.02 -33.58 -24.51
CA GLU A 252 36.31 -34.24 -24.37
C GLU A 252 36.45 -34.75 -22.95
N TYR A 253 37.04 -35.92 -22.75
CA TYR A 253 37.21 -36.49 -21.43
C TYR A 253 38.55 -37.12 -21.25
N GLN A 254 39.06 -37.14 -20.03
CA GLN A 254 40.22 -37.88 -19.59
C GLN A 254 39.90 -38.56 -18.26
N LEU A 255 39.91 -39.88 -18.27
CA LEU A 255 39.67 -40.74 -17.10
C LEU A 255 40.89 -41.53 -16.76
N SER A 256 41.32 -41.50 -15.51
CA SER A 256 42.37 -42.35 -14.97
C SER A 256 41.93 -42.99 -13.65
N LEU A 257 42.13 -44.31 -13.53
CA LEU A 257 41.89 -45.07 -12.30
C LEU A 257 43.21 -45.59 -11.71
N ALA A 258 44.36 -45.03 -12.13
CA ALA A 258 45.68 -45.49 -11.73
C ALA A 258 46.03 -45.24 -10.23
N SER A 259 45.64 -44.08 -9.70
CA SER A 259 45.94 -43.64 -8.31
C SER A 259 44.68 -43.17 -7.56
N GLY A 260 43.49 -43.48 -8.08
CA GLY A 260 42.21 -43.03 -7.63
C GLY A 260 41.36 -42.62 -8.81
N THR A 261 40.11 -42.22 -8.61
CA THR A 261 39.25 -41.77 -9.70
C THR A 261 39.57 -40.31 -10.06
N GLU A 262 40.26 -40.10 -11.15
CA GLU A 262 40.57 -38.83 -11.74
C GLU A 262 39.74 -38.68 -13.04
N LEU A 263 38.81 -37.72 -13.07
CA LEU A 263 38.00 -37.41 -14.25
C LEU A 263 38.11 -35.93 -14.57
N LEU A 264 38.59 -35.65 -15.76
CA LEU A 264 38.59 -34.31 -16.34
C LEU A 264 37.68 -34.31 -17.58
N LEU A 265 36.66 -33.48 -17.56
CA LEU A 265 35.86 -33.16 -18.74
C LEU A 265 36.28 -31.79 -19.26
N SER A 266 36.39 -31.62 -20.57
CA SER A 266 36.74 -30.36 -21.21
C SER A 266 35.90 -30.13 -22.45
N GLY A 267 35.73 -28.87 -22.83
CA GLY A 267 34.93 -28.52 -23.99
C GLY A 267 33.49 -29.06 -23.95
N VAL A 268 32.96 -29.27 -22.73
CA VAL A 268 31.60 -29.79 -22.56
C VAL A 268 30.62 -28.81 -23.19
N ARG A 269 29.77 -29.32 -24.04
CA ARG A 269 28.61 -28.64 -24.59
C ARG A 269 27.37 -29.44 -24.31
N VAL A 270 26.36 -28.78 -23.73
CA VAL A 270 25.02 -29.35 -23.48
C VAL A 270 24.03 -28.45 -24.16
N GLN A 271 23.19 -29.01 -24.99
CA GLN A 271 22.10 -28.30 -25.64
C GLN A 271 20.77 -29.00 -25.33
N LEU A 272 19.89 -28.31 -24.64
CA LEU A 272 18.53 -28.76 -24.35
C LEU A 272 17.56 -27.94 -25.20
N SER A 273 16.66 -28.63 -25.90
CA SER A 273 15.72 -27.98 -26.83
C SER A 273 14.29 -28.45 -26.62
N GLY A 274 13.35 -27.51 -26.65
CA GLY A 274 11.92 -27.78 -26.63
C GLY A 274 11.42 -28.53 -25.39
N LEU A 275 11.94 -28.18 -24.21
CA LEU A 275 11.47 -28.75 -22.94
C LEU A 275 10.05 -28.28 -22.65
N ASP A 276 9.13 -29.20 -22.34
CA ASP A 276 7.76 -28.93 -21.92
C ASP A 276 7.38 -29.85 -20.76
N LEU A 277 7.23 -29.26 -19.57
CA LEU A 277 6.89 -29.93 -18.33
C LEU A 277 5.53 -29.42 -17.82
N ALA A 278 4.70 -30.35 -17.35
CA ALA A 278 3.41 -30.06 -16.72
C ALA A 278 3.29 -30.72 -15.35
N SER A 279 2.52 -30.13 -14.48
CA SER A 279 2.07 -30.74 -13.22
C SER A 279 0.59 -31.11 -13.36
N ALA A 280 0.30 -32.40 -13.40
CA ALA A 280 -0.99 -32.93 -13.86
C ALA A 280 -1.35 -32.37 -15.27
N ASP A 281 -2.45 -31.63 -15.39
CA ASP A 281 -2.88 -31.04 -16.67
C ASP A 281 -2.48 -29.55 -16.84
N ASN A 282 -1.77 -28.96 -15.84
CA ASN A 282 -1.39 -27.57 -15.85
C ASN A 282 0.04 -27.38 -16.37
N PRO A 283 0.31 -26.45 -17.30
CA PRO A 283 1.67 -26.15 -17.70
C PRO A 283 2.46 -25.65 -16.50
N LEU A 284 3.68 -26.13 -16.34
CA LEU A 284 4.58 -25.73 -15.26
C LEU A 284 5.77 -24.96 -15.79
N LEU A 285 6.43 -25.51 -16.84
CA LEU A 285 7.62 -24.92 -17.43
C LEU A 285 7.74 -25.31 -18.90
N ARG A 286 8.01 -24.34 -19.75
CA ARG A 286 8.43 -24.53 -21.13
C ARG A 286 9.73 -23.81 -21.37
N LEU A 287 10.64 -24.45 -22.10
CA LEU A 287 11.92 -23.84 -22.43
C LEU A 287 12.25 -24.11 -23.89
N SER A 288 12.43 -23.05 -24.66
CA SER A 288 12.74 -23.19 -26.07
C SER A 288 14.13 -23.77 -26.30
N SER A 289 15.14 -23.20 -25.63
CA SER A 289 16.52 -23.68 -25.72
C SER A 289 17.35 -23.30 -24.49
N LEU A 290 18.28 -24.19 -24.14
CA LEU A 290 19.38 -23.93 -23.20
C LEU A 290 20.64 -24.52 -23.81
N GLU A 291 21.65 -23.71 -23.99
CA GLU A 291 22.99 -24.12 -24.41
C GLU A 291 24.00 -23.76 -23.30
N VAL A 292 24.75 -24.75 -22.87
CA VAL A 292 25.92 -24.60 -22.00
C VAL A 292 27.13 -25.03 -22.80
N SER A 293 28.13 -24.17 -22.95
CA SER A 293 29.31 -24.44 -23.79
C SER A 293 30.60 -24.02 -23.07
N ASP A 294 31.70 -24.49 -23.63
CA ASP A 294 33.07 -24.22 -23.14
C ASP A 294 33.23 -24.57 -21.64
N THR A 295 32.56 -25.63 -21.24
CA THR A 295 32.50 -26.06 -19.84
C THR A 295 33.57 -27.09 -19.55
N SER A 296 34.14 -27.07 -18.35
CA SER A 296 35.04 -28.08 -17.85
C SER A 296 34.66 -28.52 -16.43
N LEU A 297 34.92 -29.79 -16.16
CA LEU A 297 34.76 -30.40 -14.83
C LEU A 297 36.06 -31.08 -14.44
N ASP A 298 36.64 -30.73 -13.30
CA ASP A 298 37.78 -31.40 -12.68
C ASP A 298 37.32 -32.07 -11.37
N LEU A 299 37.13 -33.37 -11.41
CA LEU A 299 36.64 -34.15 -10.26
C LEU A 299 37.65 -34.13 -9.11
N ALA A 300 38.97 -34.18 -9.41
CA ALA A 300 40.01 -34.23 -8.39
C ALA A 300 40.11 -32.90 -7.65
N ARG A 301 39.92 -31.77 -8.35
CA ARG A 301 39.91 -30.42 -7.76
C ARG A 301 38.56 -29.98 -7.25
N ARG A 302 37.51 -30.74 -7.53
CA ARG A 302 36.12 -30.36 -7.24
C ARG A 302 35.77 -29.00 -7.84
N GLU A 303 36.11 -28.79 -9.09
CA GLU A 303 35.92 -27.55 -9.79
C GLU A 303 35.08 -27.76 -11.05
N VAL A 304 34.06 -26.91 -11.22
CA VAL A 304 33.24 -26.81 -12.42
C VAL A 304 33.40 -25.41 -12.98
N HIS A 305 33.87 -25.31 -14.21
CA HIS A 305 33.95 -24.06 -14.95
C HIS A 305 32.94 -24.08 -16.08
N LEU A 306 31.87 -23.29 -15.94
CA LEU A 306 30.86 -23.05 -16.97
C LEU A 306 31.35 -21.87 -17.83
N GLY A 307 31.72 -22.10 -19.06
CA GLY A 307 32.22 -21.05 -19.93
C GLY A 307 31.13 -20.09 -20.34
N SER A 308 30.08 -20.63 -20.92
CA SER A 308 28.95 -19.81 -21.41
C SER A 308 27.63 -20.55 -21.25
N ILE A 309 26.64 -19.85 -20.72
CA ILE A 309 25.25 -20.28 -20.66
C ILE A 309 24.43 -19.35 -21.55
N ARG A 310 23.69 -19.92 -22.50
CA ARG A 310 22.72 -19.22 -23.35
C ARG A 310 21.38 -19.92 -23.23
N SER A 311 20.39 -19.19 -22.75
CA SER A 311 19.04 -19.74 -22.61
C SER A 311 18.01 -18.76 -23.16
N GLN A 312 17.00 -19.30 -23.84
CA GLN A 312 15.99 -18.49 -24.50
C GLN A 312 14.60 -19.11 -24.38
N GLY A 313 13.61 -18.22 -24.16
CA GLY A 313 12.21 -18.57 -24.28
C GLY A 313 11.73 -19.50 -23.18
N LEU A 314 12.14 -19.24 -21.91
CA LEU A 314 11.53 -19.87 -20.74
C LEU A 314 10.15 -19.24 -20.51
N GLU A 315 9.14 -20.07 -20.35
CA GLU A 315 7.81 -19.74 -19.87
C GLU A 315 7.52 -20.60 -18.64
N ALA A 316 7.27 -20.00 -17.48
CA ALA A 316 7.07 -20.72 -16.24
C ALA A 316 5.88 -20.18 -15.46
N TRP A 317 5.14 -21.08 -14.81
CA TRP A 317 3.98 -20.77 -13.99
C TRP A 317 4.26 -21.14 -12.56
N ALA A 318 3.94 -20.23 -11.63
CA ALA A 318 4.07 -20.49 -10.19
C ALA A 318 2.87 -19.89 -9.46
N ALA A 319 2.39 -20.60 -8.43
CA ALA A 319 1.31 -20.12 -7.60
C ALA A 319 1.69 -20.16 -6.13
N ARG A 320 1.37 -19.05 -5.44
CA ARG A 320 1.36 -19.01 -3.97
C ARG A 320 -0.04 -19.38 -3.50
N GLN A 321 -0.14 -20.44 -2.72
CA GLN A 321 -1.41 -20.94 -2.21
C GLN A 321 -1.95 -20.09 -1.05
N ALA A 322 -3.22 -20.31 -0.67
CA ALA A 322 -3.87 -19.55 0.41
C ALA A 322 -3.19 -19.71 1.78
N ASP A 323 -2.49 -20.83 2.01
CA ASP A 323 -1.68 -21.10 3.19
C ASP A 323 -0.28 -20.44 3.17
N GLY A 324 0.05 -19.72 2.07
CA GLY A 324 1.31 -19.04 1.86
C GLY A 324 2.42 -19.90 1.26
N GLN A 325 2.18 -21.19 1.01
CA GLN A 325 3.17 -22.08 0.38
C GLN A 325 3.25 -21.84 -1.13
N ILE A 326 4.45 -21.98 -1.68
CA ILE A 326 4.69 -21.92 -3.13
C ILE A 326 4.61 -23.33 -3.69
N ASP A 327 3.81 -23.55 -4.74
CA ASP A 327 3.59 -24.84 -5.38
C ASP A 327 4.89 -25.54 -5.82
N TRP A 328 5.87 -24.79 -6.35
CA TRP A 328 7.18 -25.33 -6.73
C TRP A 328 7.95 -25.95 -5.55
N LEU A 329 7.83 -25.38 -4.34
CA LEU A 329 8.47 -25.92 -3.15
C LEU A 329 7.85 -27.25 -2.74
N GLN A 330 6.57 -27.44 -2.96
CA GLN A 330 5.89 -28.74 -2.69
C GLN A 330 6.38 -29.83 -3.66
N LEU A 331 6.61 -29.49 -4.93
CA LEU A 331 7.13 -30.41 -5.94
C LEU A 331 8.58 -30.83 -5.69
N LEU A 332 9.38 -29.93 -5.09
CA LEU A 332 10.80 -30.16 -4.81
C LEU A 332 11.08 -30.77 -3.42
N GLN A 333 10.05 -30.92 -2.56
CA GLN A 333 10.22 -31.61 -1.28
C GLN A 333 10.35 -33.13 -1.55
N PRO A 334 11.48 -33.76 -1.26
CA PRO A 334 11.59 -35.20 -1.37
C PRO A 334 10.57 -35.83 -0.44
N GLY A 335 9.71 -36.69 -0.98
CA GLY A 335 8.79 -37.49 -0.17
C GLY A 335 9.53 -38.11 1.01
N ASN A 336 8.97 -38.02 2.19
CA ASN A 336 9.45 -38.44 3.52
C ASN A 336 10.46 -39.62 3.54
N SER A 337 11.58 -39.46 2.91
CA SER A 337 12.74 -40.36 3.11
C SER A 337 13.53 -39.74 4.25
N ALA A 338 13.54 -40.48 5.36
CA ALA A 338 14.18 -40.13 6.61
C ALA A 338 15.42 -39.29 6.44
N THR A 339 15.43 -38.15 7.13
CA THR A 339 16.63 -37.37 7.38
C THR A 339 17.66 -38.24 8.06
N GLU A 340 18.46 -38.94 7.28
CA GLU A 340 19.79 -39.36 7.76
C GLU A 340 20.57 -38.04 7.89
N GLN A 341 20.88 -37.70 9.11
CA GLN A 341 21.84 -36.69 9.47
C GLN A 341 23.10 -36.93 8.60
N SER A 342 23.27 -36.11 7.59
CA SER A 342 24.53 -36.02 6.89
C SER A 342 25.57 -35.65 7.94
N ALA A 343 26.37 -36.64 8.35
CA ALA A 343 27.61 -36.37 9.04
C ALA A 343 28.30 -35.29 8.22
N GLU A 344 28.70 -34.19 8.85
CA GLU A 344 29.60 -33.20 8.26
C GLU A 344 30.78 -33.92 7.64
N SER A 345 30.74 -34.14 6.33
CA SER A 345 31.91 -34.64 5.61
C SER A 345 32.91 -33.47 5.59
N GLU A 346 34.07 -33.63 6.12
CA GLU A 346 35.22 -32.71 6.09
C GLU A 346 35.71 -32.45 4.65
N GLU A 347 34.92 -32.82 3.65
CA GLU A 347 35.31 -32.66 2.25
C GLU A 347 35.16 -31.20 1.80
N ALA A 348 36.18 -30.67 1.12
CA ALA A 348 36.20 -29.30 0.59
C ALA A 348 34.98 -29.04 -0.33
N PRO A 349 34.33 -27.87 -0.25
CA PRO A 349 33.18 -27.52 -1.08
C PRO A 349 33.59 -27.45 -2.56
N TRP A 350 32.61 -27.71 -3.46
CA TRP A 350 32.78 -27.54 -4.89
C TRP A 350 32.92 -26.06 -5.26
N ARG A 351 33.92 -25.76 -6.12
CA ARG A 351 34.08 -24.45 -6.73
C ARG A 351 33.33 -24.39 -8.06
N ILE A 352 32.42 -23.49 -8.21
CA ILE A 352 31.67 -23.25 -9.45
C ILE A 352 32.08 -21.89 -10.01
N LEU A 353 32.67 -21.91 -11.19
CA LEU A 353 33.04 -20.72 -11.96
C LEU A 353 32.07 -20.57 -13.12
N LEU A 354 31.59 -19.38 -13.38
CA LEU A 354 30.77 -19.06 -14.55
C LEU A 354 31.35 -17.81 -15.21
N THR A 355 31.74 -17.92 -16.47
CA THR A 355 32.30 -16.78 -17.19
C THR A 355 31.20 -15.85 -17.64
N ASP A 356 30.10 -16.38 -18.27
CA ASP A 356 29.06 -15.58 -18.87
C ASP A 356 27.73 -16.37 -18.99
N ALA A 357 26.63 -15.82 -18.48
CA ALA A 357 25.30 -16.35 -18.68
C ALA A 357 24.36 -15.30 -19.24
N GLN A 358 23.63 -15.66 -20.25
CA GLN A 358 22.60 -14.83 -20.89
C GLN A 358 21.28 -15.59 -20.99
N LEU A 359 20.29 -15.08 -20.27
CA LEU A 359 18.91 -15.56 -20.33
C LEU A 359 18.08 -14.53 -21.10
N ARG A 360 17.29 -14.96 -22.08
CA ARG A 360 16.55 -14.09 -22.97
C ARG A 360 15.09 -14.52 -23.12
N ASP A 361 14.20 -13.55 -23.20
CA ASP A 361 12.76 -13.75 -23.46
C ASP A 361 12.08 -14.69 -22.45
N TYR A 362 12.42 -14.55 -21.15
CA TYR A 362 11.77 -15.32 -20.11
C TYR A 362 10.41 -14.73 -19.77
N GLN A 363 9.39 -15.58 -19.58
CA GLN A 363 8.05 -15.23 -19.17
C GLN A 363 7.71 -15.97 -17.87
N LEU A 364 7.39 -15.24 -16.82
CA LEU A 364 7.03 -15.82 -15.53
C LEU A 364 5.59 -15.39 -15.21
N HIS A 365 4.70 -16.36 -15.08
CA HIS A 365 3.30 -16.18 -14.73
C HIS A 365 3.10 -16.54 -13.26
N LEU A 366 2.97 -15.51 -12.39
CA LEU A 366 2.81 -15.71 -10.95
C LEU A 366 1.36 -15.45 -10.55
N THR A 367 0.79 -16.35 -9.76
CA THR A 367 -0.55 -16.19 -9.18
C THR A 367 -0.46 -16.28 -7.67
N ASP A 368 -0.91 -15.25 -6.97
CA ASP A 368 -1.00 -15.24 -5.50
C ASP A 368 -2.46 -15.44 -5.07
N HIS A 369 -2.74 -16.57 -4.42
CA HIS A 369 -4.05 -16.92 -3.88
C HIS A 369 -4.20 -16.57 -2.38
N GLN A 370 -3.19 -15.97 -1.74
CA GLN A 370 -3.27 -15.59 -0.34
C GLN A 370 -4.24 -14.43 -0.09
N PRO A 371 -4.30 -13.36 -0.94
CA PRO A 371 -5.32 -12.34 -0.83
C PRO A 371 -6.73 -12.89 -1.13
N PRO A 372 -7.81 -12.25 -0.63
CA PRO A 372 -9.19 -12.65 -0.92
C PRO A 372 -9.53 -12.71 -2.41
N GLN A 373 -8.88 -11.89 -3.22
CA GLN A 373 -8.91 -11.92 -4.68
C GLN A 373 -7.53 -12.30 -5.19
N PRO A 374 -7.40 -13.35 -6.03
CA PRO A 374 -6.10 -13.74 -6.57
C PRO A 374 -5.45 -12.60 -7.36
N VAL A 375 -4.16 -12.41 -7.11
CA VAL A 375 -3.34 -11.44 -7.86
C VAL A 375 -2.53 -12.18 -8.91
N GLN A 376 -2.63 -11.74 -10.16
CA GLN A 376 -1.83 -12.23 -11.27
C GLN A 376 -0.74 -11.22 -11.60
N LEU A 377 0.50 -11.71 -11.71
CA LEU A 377 1.65 -10.92 -12.08
C LEU A 377 2.40 -11.63 -13.20
N ASP A 378 2.43 -11.00 -14.38
CA ASP A 378 3.21 -11.46 -15.52
C ASP A 378 4.54 -10.68 -15.55
N ILE A 379 5.65 -11.40 -15.50
CA ILE A 379 7.00 -10.86 -15.56
C ILE A 379 7.63 -11.33 -16.86
N GLY A 380 7.90 -10.41 -17.77
CA GLY A 380 8.52 -10.72 -19.04
C GLY A 380 8.14 -9.76 -20.19
N PRO A 381 8.96 -9.73 -21.27
CA PRO A 381 10.19 -10.52 -21.43
C PRO A 381 11.28 -10.15 -20.43
N LEU A 382 11.81 -11.14 -19.71
CA LEU A 382 12.93 -10.95 -18.79
C LEU A 382 14.22 -11.33 -19.49
N ASN A 383 15.20 -10.45 -19.41
CA ASN A 383 16.55 -10.64 -19.89
C ASN A 383 17.51 -10.48 -18.71
N LEU A 384 18.39 -11.49 -18.53
CA LEU A 384 19.38 -11.50 -17.47
C LEU A 384 20.75 -11.80 -18.04
N ASP A 385 21.73 -10.98 -17.66
CA ASP A 385 23.16 -11.20 -17.90
C ASP A 385 23.87 -11.34 -16.56
N LEU A 386 24.69 -12.40 -16.45
CA LEU A 386 25.58 -12.66 -15.32
C LEU A 386 26.99 -12.85 -15.87
N ASN A 387 27.99 -12.19 -15.28
CA ASN A 387 29.37 -12.31 -15.69
C ASN A 387 30.29 -12.50 -14.48
N GLU A 388 31.30 -13.33 -14.66
CA GLU A 388 32.41 -13.50 -13.72
C GLU A 388 31.99 -14.03 -12.33
N PHE A 389 31.07 -15.01 -12.30
CA PHE A 389 30.63 -15.61 -11.04
C PHE A 389 31.63 -16.67 -10.56
N ASP A 390 32.00 -16.64 -9.29
CA ASP A 390 32.79 -17.62 -8.58
C ASP A 390 32.19 -17.92 -7.20
N SER A 391 31.80 -19.18 -6.98
CA SER A 391 31.07 -19.58 -5.76
C SER A 391 31.90 -19.47 -4.48
N LEU A 392 33.24 -19.42 -4.57
CA LEU A 392 34.13 -19.37 -3.40
C LEU A 392 34.91 -18.06 -3.31
N ALA A 393 34.89 -17.22 -4.34
CA ALA A 393 35.63 -15.96 -4.31
C ALA A 393 34.92 -14.87 -3.50
N GLU A 394 35.68 -13.96 -2.94
CA GLU A 394 35.23 -12.74 -2.31
C GLU A 394 34.95 -11.62 -3.35
N THR A 395 35.28 -11.87 -4.62
CA THR A 395 35.06 -10.89 -5.70
C THR A 395 33.62 -10.88 -6.15
N PRO A 396 33.01 -9.69 -6.32
CA PRO A 396 31.67 -9.61 -6.80
C PRO A 396 31.55 -9.97 -8.28
N PHE A 397 30.44 -10.55 -8.67
CA PHE A 397 30.05 -10.77 -10.06
C PHE A 397 29.08 -9.68 -10.53
N GLN A 398 29.05 -9.45 -11.83
CA GLN A 398 28.17 -8.46 -12.44
C GLN A 398 26.83 -9.07 -12.82
N LEU A 399 25.75 -8.34 -12.49
CA LEU A 399 24.38 -8.67 -12.81
C LEU A 399 23.72 -7.53 -13.60
N ARG A 400 23.03 -7.88 -14.67
CA ARG A 400 22.13 -7.00 -15.39
C ARG A 400 20.81 -7.70 -15.65
N LEU A 401 19.73 -7.13 -15.14
CA LEU A 401 18.37 -7.61 -15.33
C LEU A 401 17.54 -6.51 -16.01
N ASP A 402 16.81 -6.87 -17.05
CA ASP A 402 15.81 -6.03 -17.70
C ASP A 402 14.54 -6.83 -17.89
N THR A 403 13.40 -6.32 -17.45
CA THR A 403 12.12 -7.01 -17.58
C THR A 403 10.96 -6.06 -17.59
N ALA A 404 9.87 -6.47 -18.25
CA ALA A 404 8.56 -5.85 -18.08
C ALA A 404 7.79 -6.51 -16.93
N LEU A 405 6.87 -5.77 -16.33
CA LEU A 405 5.95 -6.21 -15.28
C LEU A 405 4.52 -5.91 -15.76
N ASN A 406 3.76 -6.95 -16.01
CA ASN A 406 2.47 -6.87 -16.70
C ASN A 406 2.59 -6.14 -18.06
N THR A 407 1.65 -5.24 -18.40
CA THR A 407 1.60 -4.61 -19.72
C THR A 407 2.56 -3.44 -19.89
N ASP A 408 2.69 -2.59 -18.88
CA ASP A 408 3.34 -1.28 -19.01
C ASP A 408 4.50 -1.05 -18.02
N GLY A 409 4.56 -1.82 -16.95
CA GLY A 409 5.60 -1.72 -15.93
C GLY A 409 6.95 -2.23 -16.45
N HIS A 410 8.04 -1.54 -16.10
CA HIS A 410 9.41 -1.95 -16.40
C HIS A 410 10.29 -1.94 -15.17
N LEU A 411 11.19 -2.92 -15.07
CA LEU A 411 12.23 -3.01 -14.08
C LEU A 411 13.57 -3.22 -14.79
N ASN A 412 14.53 -2.35 -14.51
CA ASN A 412 15.93 -2.50 -14.90
C ASN A 412 16.79 -2.51 -13.63
N MET A 413 17.70 -3.47 -13.56
CA MET A 413 18.63 -3.63 -12.45
C MET A 413 20.02 -3.92 -12.96
N THR A 414 21.01 -3.20 -12.48
CA THR A 414 22.42 -3.38 -12.87
C THR A 414 23.31 -3.17 -11.66
N GLY A 415 24.34 -3.96 -11.54
CA GLY A 415 25.32 -3.79 -10.47
C GLY A 415 26.15 -5.03 -10.17
N GLU A 416 26.67 -5.05 -8.96
CA GLU A 416 27.59 -6.08 -8.47
C GLU A 416 26.99 -6.81 -7.28
N VAL A 417 27.16 -8.12 -7.24
CA VAL A 417 26.70 -8.99 -6.16
C VAL A 417 27.84 -9.90 -5.74
N SER A 418 28.07 -10.06 -4.44
CA SER A 418 28.97 -11.04 -3.86
C SER A 418 28.17 -12.04 -3.03
N ILE A 419 28.54 -13.30 -3.08
CA ILE A 419 27.93 -14.35 -2.25
C ILE A 419 28.78 -14.71 -1.02
N ASN A 420 30.02 -14.28 -0.98
CA ASN A 420 30.95 -14.58 0.10
C ASN A 420 31.91 -13.41 0.40
N PRO A 421 31.64 -12.54 1.42
CA PRO A 421 30.37 -12.44 2.16
C PRO A 421 29.20 -11.95 1.27
N VAL A 422 27.96 -12.27 1.65
CA VAL A 422 26.81 -11.81 0.87
C VAL A 422 26.72 -10.29 0.94
N SER A 423 26.85 -9.67 -0.22
CA SER A 423 26.72 -8.22 -0.38
C SER A 423 26.22 -7.87 -1.79
N ALA A 424 25.63 -6.68 -1.96
CA ALA A 424 25.16 -6.22 -3.26
C ALA A 424 25.24 -4.70 -3.36
N ASP A 425 25.54 -4.21 -4.56
CA ASP A 425 25.47 -2.79 -4.92
C ASP A 425 24.78 -2.67 -6.26
N LEU A 426 23.48 -2.39 -6.22
CA LEU A 426 22.59 -2.46 -7.36
C LEU A 426 21.98 -1.10 -7.67
N GLN A 427 22.00 -0.71 -8.93
CA GLN A 427 21.17 0.36 -9.46
C GLN A 427 19.87 -0.23 -9.94
N VAL A 428 18.77 0.24 -9.37
CA VAL A 428 17.40 -0.25 -9.64
C VAL A 428 16.58 0.90 -10.21
N GLU A 429 16.08 0.73 -11.41
CA GLU A 429 15.15 1.67 -12.05
C GLU A 429 13.83 0.96 -12.34
N THR A 430 12.74 1.52 -11.81
CA THR A 430 11.39 1.07 -12.18
C THR A 430 10.66 2.20 -12.90
N ARG A 431 9.80 1.86 -13.83
CA ARG A 431 8.91 2.79 -14.55
C ARG A 431 7.54 2.20 -14.69
N ASP A 432 6.55 3.06 -14.53
CA ASP A 432 5.13 2.79 -14.81
C ASP A 432 4.59 1.51 -14.12
N ILE A 433 5.09 1.19 -12.91
CA ILE A 433 4.57 0.07 -12.11
C ILE A 433 3.16 0.42 -11.64
N ASP A 434 2.18 -0.36 -12.07
CA ASP A 434 0.77 -0.15 -11.72
C ASP A 434 0.51 -0.48 -10.24
N LEU A 435 0.21 0.54 -9.45
CA LEU A 435 -0.11 0.39 -8.03
C LEU A 435 -1.44 -0.33 -7.77
N THR A 436 -2.31 -0.48 -8.78
CA THR A 436 -3.57 -1.23 -8.62
C THR A 436 -3.32 -2.70 -8.28
N LEU A 437 -2.15 -3.23 -8.62
CA LEU A 437 -1.70 -4.57 -8.22
C LEU A 437 -1.65 -4.76 -6.68
N ALA A 438 -1.41 -3.66 -5.95
CA ALA A 438 -1.39 -3.69 -4.50
C ALA A 438 -2.79 -3.72 -3.86
N GLN A 439 -3.87 -3.53 -4.64
CA GLN A 439 -5.24 -3.42 -4.13
C GLN A 439 -5.65 -4.60 -3.25
N ALA A 440 -5.38 -5.82 -3.71
CA ALA A 440 -5.77 -7.03 -2.99
C ALA A 440 -5.07 -7.19 -1.62
N TYR A 441 -3.88 -6.60 -1.47
CA TYR A 441 -3.11 -6.62 -0.20
C TYR A 441 -3.52 -5.48 0.74
N ILE A 442 -4.05 -4.39 0.19
CA ILE A 442 -4.48 -3.21 0.96
C ILE A 442 -5.91 -3.38 1.49
N GLU A 443 -6.79 -4.01 0.71
CA GLU A 443 -8.22 -4.16 1.02
C GLU A 443 -8.51 -4.77 2.41
N PRO A 444 -7.76 -5.77 2.90
CA PRO A 444 -7.97 -6.32 4.25
C PRO A 444 -7.63 -5.34 5.39
N LEU A 445 -6.81 -4.32 5.13
CA LEU A 445 -6.34 -3.35 6.11
C LEU A 445 -7.14 -2.04 6.06
N VAL A 446 -7.49 -1.59 4.84
CA VAL A 446 -8.14 -0.30 4.62
C VAL A 446 -9.19 -0.41 3.52
N ARG A 447 -10.40 0.08 3.78
CA ARG A 447 -11.53 0.10 2.83
C ARG A 447 -11.40 1.22 1.80
N LEU A 448 -10.36 1.16 1.00
CA LEU A 448 -10.14 2.07 -0.13
C LEU A 448 -9.96 1.28 -1.42
N GLU A 449 -10.14 1.95 -2.55
CA GLU A 449 -9.93 1.36 -3.86
C GLU A 449 -8.97 2.23 -4.66
N LEU A 450 -7.86 1.63 -5.10
CA LEU A 450 -6.91 2.22 -6.02
C LEU A 450 -7.46 2.13 -7.44
N LYS A 451 -7.77 3.26 -8.05
CA LYS A 451 -8.26 3.34 -9.43
C LYS A 451 -7.13 3.47 -10.44
N SER A 452 -6.07 4.15 -10.05
CA SER A 452 -4.84 4.31 -10.82
C SER A 452 -3.71 4.78 -9.92
N GLY A 453 -2.49 4.62 -10.41
CA GLY A 453 -1.26 5.11 -9.82
C GLY A 453 -0.08 4.40 -10.48
N LEU A 454 0.90 5.15 -10.95
CA LEU A 454 2.09 4.63 -11.61
C LEU A 454 3.32 4.96 -10.77
N LEU A 455 4.00 3.92 -10.28
CA LEU A 455 5.23 4.06 -9.49
C LEU A 455 6.45 4.01 -10.41
N GLY A 456 7.32 4.98 -10.25
CA GLY A 456 8.65 4.98 -10.84
C GLY A 456 9.70 5.23 -9.77
N THR A 457 10.81 4.51 -9.82
CA THR A 457 11.94 4.70 -8.91
C THR A 457 13.26 4.74 -9.68
N ARG A 458 14.22 5.44 -9.14
CA ARG A 458 15.63 5.35 -9.53
C ARG A 458 16.44 5.35 -8.26
N SER A 459 16.96 4.19 -7.88
CA SER A 459 17.59 3.98 -6.60
C SER A 459 18.87 3.17 -6.72
N ARG A 460 19.77 3.35 -5.77
CA ARG A 460 20.91 2.49 -5.50
C ARG A 460 20.62 1.72 -4.22
N VAL A 461 20.66 0.41 -4.32
CA VAL A 461 20.42 -0.52 -3.22
C VAL A 461 21.76 -1.15 -2.85
N GLN A 462 22.18 -0.90 -1.64
CA GLN A 462 23.43 -1.44 -1.10
C GLN A 462 23.14 -2.35 0.09
N LEU A 463 23.46 -3.61 -0.06
CA LEU A 463 23.43 -4.61 0.99
C LEU A 463 24.87 -4.91 1.40
N SER A 464 25.23 -4.60 2.64
CA SER A 464 26.59 -4.84 3.16
C SER A 464 26.68 -6.11 4.00
N GLN A 465 25.59 -6.53 4.61
CA GLN A 465 25.52 -7.68 5.51
C GLN A 465 24.06 -8.16 5.66
N LEU A 466 23.88 -9.49 5.81
CA LEU A 466 22.55 -10.09 6.05
C LEU A 466 22.20 -10.21 7.55
N GLU A 467 23.17 -10.53 8.40
CA GLU A 467 22.97 -10.72 9.83
C GLU A 467 24.02 -9.96 10.65
N PRO A 468 23.64 -8.84 11.34
CA PRO A 468 22.38 -8.15 11.23
C PRO A 468 22.19 -7.50 9.86
N LEU A 469 20.94 -7.39 9.39
CA LEU A 469 20.64 -6.82 8.07
C LEU A 469 21.12 -5.36 7.98
N GLN A 470 22.09 -5.10 7.09
CA GLN A 470 22.58 -3.77 6.77
C GLN A 470 22.23 -3.43 5.32
N LEU A 471 21.08 -2.79 5.17
CA LEU A 471 20.53 -2.36 3.89
C LEU A 471 20.47 -0.83 3.82
N GLN A 472 21.06 -0.26 2.76
CA GLN A 472 20.89 1.14 2.42
C GLN A 472 20.21 1.29 1.05
N VAL A 473 19.23 2.16 0.96
CA VAL A 473 18.56 2.50 -0.31
C VAL A 473 18.62 4.01 -0.48
N THR A 474 19.31 4.46 -1.52
CA THR A 474 19.43 5.89 -1.86
C THR A 474 18.85 6.16 -3.24
N GLY A 475 18.23 7.33 -3.45
CA GLY A 475 17.72 7.67 -4.76
C GLY A 475 16.50 8.57 -4.76
N GLN A 476 15.61 8.33 -5.70
CA GLN A 476 14.35 9.07 -5.89
C GLN A 476 13.22 8.11 -6.22
N ALA A 477 12.02 8.50 -5.85
CA ALA A 477 10.79 7.75 -6.16
C ALA A 477 9.68 8.74 -6.55
N GLY A 478 8.78 8.30 -7.40
CA GLY A 478 7.64 9.10 -7.80
C GLY A 478 6.40 8.26 -8.03
N VAL A 479 5.25 8.81 -7.68
CA VAL A 479 3.95 8.22 -8.00
C VAL A 479 3.17 9.22 -8.84
N GLN A 480 2.84 8.81 -10.05
CA GLN A 480 2.07 9.62 -11.00
C GLN A 480 0.62 9.15 -11.07
N GLN A 481 -0.28 10.11 -11.36
CA GLN A 481 -1.69 9.86 -11.64
C GLN A 481 -2.40 9.00 -10.57
N LEU A 482 -2.07 9.22 -9.29
CA LEU A 482 -2.77 8.51 -8.22
C LEU A 482 -4.23 8.91 -8.18
N HIS A 483 -5.10 7.92 -8.11
CA HIS A 483 -6.51 8.10 -7.88
C HIS A 483 -7.03 7.02 -6.92
N VAL A 484 -7.44 7.46 -5.75
CA VAL A 484 -8.00 6.64 -4.68
C VAL A 484 -9.42 7.07 -4.40
N VAL A 485 -10.33 6.12 -4.29
CA VAL A 485 -11.72 6.36 -3.86
C VAL A 485 -11.98 5.67 -2.51
N ASP A 486 -12.92 6.21 -1.75
CA ASP A 486 -13.41 5.52 -0.57
C ASP A 486 -14.15 4.23 -0.97
N GLY A 487 -13.86 3.12 -0.32
CA GLY A 487 -14.43 1.81 -0.65
C GLY A 487 -15.97 1.79 -0.52
N PRO A 488 -16.55 2.28 0.60
CA PRO A 488 -17.99 2.22 0.84
C PRO A 488 -18.83 3.09 -0.10
N ALA A 489 -18.43 4.33 -0.36
CA ALA A 489 -19.23 5.29 -1.11
C ALA A 489 -18.75 5.50 -2.56
N LYS A 490 -17.61 4.92 -2.96
CA LYS A 490 -17.00 5.05 -4.29
C LYS A 490 -16.78 6.50 -4.72
N ARG A 491 -16.45 7.38 -3.76
CA ARG A 491 -16.19 8.78 -3.99
C ARG A 491 -14.70 9.05 -4.00
N ASP A 492 -14.27 10.03 -4.78
CA ASP A 492 -12.88 10.49 -4.75
C ASP A 492 -12.45 10.83 -3.31
N LEU A 493 -11.38 10.21 -2.85
CA LEU A 493 -10.79 10.41 -1.54
C LEU A 493 -9.49 11.18 -1.63
N LEU A 494 -8.55 10.68 -2.42
CA LEU A 494 -7.22 11.22 -2.59
C LEU A 494 -6.78 11.09 -4.04
N LYS A 495 -6.19 12.15 -4.59
CA LYS A 495 -5.62 12.16 -5.93
C LYS A 495 -4.40 13.07 -5.98
N TRP A 496 -3.52 12.83 -6.93
CA TRP A 496 -2.54 13.80 -7.38
C TRP A 496 -2.10 13.53 -8.82
N GLN A 497 -1.57 14.52 -9.48
CA GLN A 497 -0.95 14.36 -10.79
C GLN A 497 0.42 13.69 -10.65
N SER A 498 1.24 14.19 -9.73
CA SER A 498 2.53 13.59 -9.40
C SER A 498 2.93 13.89 -7.96
N LEU A 499 3.48 12.88 -7.31
CA LEU A 499 4.26 12.96 -6.09
C LEU A 499 5.69 12.55 -6.45
N GLN A 500 6.68 13.37 -6.11
CA GLN A 500 8.09 13.06 -6.30
C GLN A 500 8.83 13.22 -4.98
N LEU A 501 9.62 12.22 -4.65
CA LEU A 501 10.49 12.14 -3.48
C LEU A 501 11.93 12.16 -3.98
N ASP A 502 12.68 13.19 -3.63
CA ASP A 502 14.06 13.36 -4.03
C ASP A 502 15.00 13.13 -2.84
N GLU A 503 16.20 12.65 -3.11
CA GLU A 503 17.24 12.41 -2.10
C GLU A 503 16.76 11.48 -0.97
N ILE A 504 16.19 10.35 -1.34
CA ILE A 504 15.82 9.29 -0.39
C ILE A 504 17.11 8.64 0.11
N ASP A 505 17.24 8.47 1.42
CA ASP A 505 18.27 7.67 2.09
C ASP A 505 17.59 6.87 3.21
N TYR A 506 17.43 5.56 2.98
CA TYR A 506 16.87 4.60 3.91
C TYR A 506 17.98 3.67 4.41
N ARG A 507 18.07 3.45 5.72
CA ARG A 507 19.14 2.64 6.36
C ARG A 507 18.59 1.64 7.40
N GLY A 508 17.38 1.14 7.21
CA GLY A 508 16.78 0.20 8.15
C GLY A 508 16.15 0.86 9.38
N ASP A 509 16.91 1.60 10.16
CA ASP A 509 16.48 2.35 11.35
C ASP A 509 16.12 3.82 11.06
N SER A 510 16.45 4.32 9.89
CA SER A 510 16.28 5.72 9.52
C SER A 510 15.81 5.90 8.07
N LEU A 511 14.94 6.88 7.86
CA LEU A 511 14.47 7.32 6.54
C LEU A 511 14.64 8.83 6.43
N SER A 512 15.48 9.27 5.51
CA SER A 512 15.64 10.66 5.14
C SER A 512 15.16 10.91 3.72
N ILE A 513 14.33 11.93 3.51
CA ILE A 513 13.89 12.41 2.21
C ILE A 513 14.28 13.88 2.13
N GLY A 514 15.11 14.27 1.16
CA GLY A 514 15.57 15.64 1.02
C GLY A 514 14.42 16.57 0.66
N LYS A 515 13.61 16.20 -0.32
CA LYS A 515 12.51 17.02 -0.81
C LYS A 515 11.31 16.18 -1.29
N VAL A 516 10.12 16.69 -1.00
CA VAL A 516 8.85 16.15 -1.51
C VAL A 516 8.18 17.19 -2.40
N ASN A 517 7.91 16.86 -3.64
CA ASN A 517 7.19 17.70 -4.58
C ASN A 517 5.83 17.09 -4.90
N LEU A 518 4.76 17.80 -4.64
CA LEU A 518 3.39 17.32 -4.81
C LEU A 518 2.62 18.24 -5.76
N GLN A 519 2.24 17.70 -6.92
CA GLN A 519 1.53 18.41 -7.97
C GLN A 519 0.06 18.04 -8.00
N GLN A 520 -0.80 19.05 -7.94
CA GLN A 520 -2.25 18.93 -8.00
C GLN A 520 -2.81 17.92 -6.99
N PRO A 521 -2.37 17.93 -5.71
CA PRO A 521 -3.00 17.08 -4.72
C PRO A 521 -4.46 17.46 -4.53
N TYR A 522 -5.27 16.46 -4.37
CA TYR A 522 -6.69 16.56 -4.04
C TYR A 522 -6.99 15.66 -2.86
N VAL A 523 -7.68 16.20 -1.87
CA VAL A 523 -8.19 15.42 -0.74
C VAL A 523 -9.65 15.81 -0.47
N ARG A 524 -10.47 14.84 -0.09
CA ARG A 524 -11.86 15.06 0.31
C ARG A 524 -12.08 14.60 1.73
N PHE A 525 -12.60 15.52 2.55
CA PHE A 525 -13.06 15.24 3.90
C PHE A 525 -14.58 15.36 3.98
N ILE A 526 -15.24 14.33 4.50
CA ILE A 526 -16.71 14.27 4.61
C ILE A 526 -17.09 13.96 6.05
N ILE A 527 -18.04 14.73 6.59
CA ILE A 527 -18.78 14.37 7.78
C ILE A 527 -20.10 13.73 7.31
N ASN A 528 -20.35 12.48 7.67
CA ASN A 528 -21.54 11.74 7.35
C ASN A 528 -22.74 12.18 8.22
N ARG A 529 -23.92 11.65 7.93
CA ARG A 529 -25.15 11.98 8.69
C ARG A 529 -25.13 11.53 10.14
N ASP A 530 -24.40 10.48 10.44
CA ASP A 530 -24.20 9.90 11.76
C ASP A 530 -23.02 10.52 12.53
N MET A 531 -22.44 11.61 12.00
CA MET A 531 -21.26 12.30 12.52
C MET A 531 -19.94 11.51 12.38
N SER A 532 -19.93 10.33 11.76
CA SER A 532 -18.69 9.66 11.36
C SER A 532 -17.99 10.43 10.23
N THR A 533 -16.71 10.17 10.00
CA THR A 533 -15.98 10.76 8.88
C THR A 533 -15.64 9.70 7.84
N ASN A 534 -15.46 10.13 6.58
CA ASN A 534 -15.01 9.21 5.54
C ASN A 534 -13.62 8.61 5.82
N PHE A 535 -12.83 9.15 6.74
CA PHE A 535 -11.55 8.60 7.17
C PHE A 535 -11.69 7.58 8.30
N SER A 536 -12.61 7.80 9.25
CA SER A 536 -12.86 6.85 10.34
C SER A 536 -13.43 5.51 9.83
N ASP A 537 -14.16 5.54 8.71
CA ASP A 537 -14.77 4.36 8.11
C ASP A 537 -13.79 3.54 7.25
N LEU A 538 -12.58 4.08 6.97
CA LEU A 538 -11.59 3.42 6.13
C LEU A 538 -10.83 2.30 6.83
N VAL A 539 -10.53 2.46 8.10
CA VAL A 539 -9.70 1.48 8.83
C VAL A 539 -10.53 0.26 9.19
N VAL A 540 -10.05 -0.92 8.79
CA VAL A 540 -10.63 -2.21 9.20
C VAL A 540 -10.06 -2.58 10.56
N SER A 541 -10.94 -2.72 11.56
CA SER A 541 -10.52 -3.17 12.90
C SER A 541 -9.89 -4.56 12.80
N GLN A 542 -8.58 -4.63 13.03
CA GLN A 542 -7.88 -5.91 13.13
C GLN A 542 -8.22 -6.58 14.46
N PRO A 543 -8.38 -7.92 14.52
CA PRO A 543 -8.39 -8.64 15.78
C PRO A 543 -7.10 -8.27 16.54
N ALA A 544 -7.22 -8.00 17.84
CA ALA A 544 -6.03 -7.74 18.66
C ALA A 544 -5.06 -8.91 18.49
N ALA A 545 -3.94 -8.66 17.83
CA ALA A 545 -2.85 -9.64 17.81
C ALA A 545 -2.49 -9.94 19.26
N GLU A 546 -2.44 -11.21 19.64
CA GLU A 546 -1.88 -11.62 20.91
C GLU A 546 -0.53 -10.91 21.04
N ALA A 547 -0.37 -10.16 22.12
CA ALA A 547 0.82 -9.36 22.37
C ALA A 547 2.03 -10.31 22.38
N SER A 548 2.65 -10.48 21.21
CA SER A 548 4.01 -10.99 21.15
C SER A 548 4.88 -9.94 21.81
N ASP A 549 5.68 -10.34 22.79
CA ASP A 549 6.71 -9.52 23.43
C ASP A 549 7.52 -8.76 22.36
N SER A 550 7.02 -7.58 21.97
CA SER A 550 7.82 -6.66 21.17
C SER A 550 8.88 -6.11 22.11
N THR A 551 10.09 -6.66 21.97
CA THR A 551 11.30 -5.97 22.42
C THR A 551 11.19 -4.48 22.08
N ASP A 552 11.55 -3.61 23.04
CA ASP A 552 11.68 -2.16 22.90
C ASP A 552 12.55 -1.80 21.68
N SER A 553 11.97 -1.83 20.48
CA SER A 553 12.65 -1.27 19.30
C SER A 553 12.38 0.23 19.30
N GLU A 554 13.43 1.03 19.34
CA GLU A 554 13.33 2.48 19.16
C GLU A 554 12.56 2.80 17.88
N PRO A 555 11.66 3.80 17.88
CA PRO A 555 10.91 4.17 16.70
C PRO A 555 11.86 4.65 15.58
N MET A 556 11.62 4.25 14.35
CA MET A 556 12.41 4.63 13.18
C MET A 556 12.57 6.16 13.10
N ALA A 557 13.81 6.62 12.87
CA ALA A 557 14.10 8.02 12.63
C ALA A 557 13.58 8.46 11.24
N ILE A 558 12.67 9.44 11.19
CA ILE A 558 12.08 9.94 9.94
C ILE A 558 12.39 11.42 9.79
N ARG A 559 13.02 11.79 8.67
CA ARG A 559 13.31 13.17 8.30
C ARG A 559 12.86 13.47 6.88
N ILE A 560 12.06 14.52 6.71
CA ILE A 560 11.67 15.08 5.41
C ILE A 560 12.16 16.52 5.37
N GLY A 561 13.05 16.85 4.43
CA GLY A 561 13.69 18.16 4.36
C GLY A 561 12.74 19.31 4.00
N GLY A 562 11.67 19.02 3.27
CA GLY A 562 10.59 19.95 2.98
C GLY A 562 9.58 19.39 2.00
N ILE A 563 8.37 19.97 2.00
CA ILE A 563 7.28 19.58 1.10
C ILE A 563 6.82 20.80 0.32
N ASP A 564 6.92 20.76 -1.00
CA ASP A 564 6.37 21.74 -1.92
C ASP A 564 5.04 21.26 -2.50
N ILE A 565 4.02 22.07 -2.37
CA ILE A 565 2.68 21.82 -2.88
C ILE A 565 2.40 22.83 -4.00
N ALA A 566 1.98 22.32 -5.16
CA ALA A 566 1.59 23.13 -6.28
C ALA A 566 0.21 22.79 -6.80
N ASN A 567 -0.64 23.80 -6.91
CA ASN A 567 -2.00 23.73 -7.46
C ASN A 567 -2.88 22.66 -6.78
N GLY A 568 -2.74 22.52 -5.47
CA GLY A 568 -3.52 21.57 -4.67
C GLY A 568 -4.98 21.99 -4.51
N SER A 569 -5.81 21.06 -4.07
CA SER A 569 -7.22 21.29 -3.73
C SER A 569 -7.66 20.40 -2.56
N ALA A 570 -8.58 20.93 -1.75
CA ALA A 570 -9.19 20.19 -0.66
C ALA A 570 -10.70 20.46 -0.65
N ASN A 571 -11.50 19.41 -0.61
CA ASN A 571 -12.95 19.51 -0.53
C ASN A 571 -13.44 19.06 0.84
N PHE A 572 -14.27 19.89 1.45
CA PHE A 572 -14.97 19.58 2.68
C PHE A 572 -16.48 19.50 2.43
N ALA A 573 -17.13 18.46 2.94
CA ALA A 573 -18.59 18.34 2.90
C ALA A 573 -19.13 17.86 4.25
N ASP A 574 -20.25 18.44 4.67
CA ASP A 574 -21.00 18.04 5.86
C ASP A 574 -22.42 17.64 5.46
N PHE A 575 -22.68 16.34 5.53
CA PHE A 575 -23.98 15.75 5.21
C PHE A 575 -24.92 15.63 6.43
N SER A 576 -24.43 16.01 7.62
CA SER A 576 -25.27 16.11 8.83
C SER A 576 -26.26 17.28 8.75
N LEU A 577 -26.05 18.21 7.81
CA LEU A 577 -26.85 19.40 7.59
C LEU A 577 -27.91 19.20 6.50
N ARG A 578 -28.98 19.97 6.57
CA ARG A 578 -30.02 20.04 5.51
C ARG A 578 -30.33 21.51 5.17
N PRO A 579 -30.03 21.99 3.95
CA PRO A 579 -29.32 21.29 2.87
C PRO A 579 -27.87 20.93 3.25
N ASN A 580 -27.25 19.99 2.54
CA ASN A 580 -25.85 19.62 2.79
C ASN A 580 -24.92 20.84 2.59
N PHE A 581 -23.90 20.93 3.43
CA PHE A 581 -22.83 21.91 3.25
C PHE A 581 -21.70 21.32 2.41
N ALA A 582 -21.11 22.11 1.53
CA ALA A 582 -19.88 21.77 0.84
C ALA A 582 -19.12 23.05 0.50
N THR A 583 -17.79 22.99 0.64
CA THR A 583 -16.86 24.05 0.26
C THR A 583 -15.52 23.42 -0.17
N GLY A 584 -14.69 24.18 -0.86
CA GLY A 584 -13.38 23.70 -1.31
C GLY A 584 -12.34 24.78 -1.27
N ILE A 585 -11.09 24.36 -1.00
CA ILE A 585 -9.90 25.17 -1.23
C ILE A 585 -9.31 24.71 -2.56
N GLU A 586 -9.07 25.65 -3.45
CA GLU A 586 -8.47 25.44 -4.77
C GLU A 586 -7.18 26.23 -4.89
N GLN A 587 -6.34 25.85 -5.86
CA GLN A 587 -5.07 26.53 -6.14
C GLN A 587 -4.18 26.65 -4.88
N LEU A 588 -4.18 25.57 -4.05
CA LEU A 588 -3.34 25.54 -2.87
C LEU A 588 -1.87 25.40 -3.27
N ASN A 589 -1.07 26.37 -2.93
CA ASN A 589 0.37 26.41 -3.22
C ASN A 589 1.12 26.78 -1.95
N GLY A 590 2.32 26.27 -1.83
CA GLY A 590 3.22 26.69 -0.77
C GLY A 590 4.20 25.62 -0.35
N HIS A 591 4.79 25.86 0.81
CA HIS A 591 5.89 25.06 1.33
C HIS A 591 5.67 24.73 2.80
N ILE A 592 6.02 23.49 3.15
CA ILE A 592 6.17 23.02 4.54
C ILE A 592 7.65 22.70 4.75
N GLY A 593 8.26 23.26 5.77
CA GLY A 593 9.68 23.09 6.09
C GLY A 593 10.03 21.68 6.55
N THR A 594 11.19 21.53 7.16
CA THR A 594 11.71 20.22 7.57
C THR A 594 10.84 19.57 8.65
N LEU A 595 10.41 18.34 8.38
CA LEU A 595 9.72 17.45 9.31
C LEU A 595 10.73 16.42 9.85
N ASP A 596 10.91 16.34 11.16
CA ASP A 596 11.91 15.47 11.79
C ASP A 596 11.38 14.97 13.13
N ASN A 597 11.23 13.65 13.28
CA ASN A 597 10.67 13.07 14.51
C ASN A 597 11.69 12.95 15.63
N GLN A 598 12.98 13.14 15.34
CA GLN A 598 14.05 13.14 16.33
C GLN A 598 14.41 14.56 16.79
N SER A 599 13.85 15.59 16.16
CA SER A 599 14.15 16.99 16.46
C SER A 599 12.92 17.70 17.04
N PRO A 600 13.06 18.43 18.15
CA PRO A 600 11.99 19.26 18.70
C PRO A 600 11.72 20.51 17.86
N LYS A 601 12.48 20.74 16.78
CA LYS A 601 12.37 21.94 15.94
C LYS A 601 11.07 21.91 15.13
N ALA A 602 10.25 22.95 15.31
CA ALA A 602 9.03 23.08 14.54
C ALA A 602 9.30 23.36 13.05
N ALA A 603 8.53 22.69 12.19
CA ALA A 603 8.53 22.90 10.74
C ALA A 603 7.73 24.17 10.41
N ALA A 604 8.30 25.02 9.57
CA ALA A 604 7.60 26.20 9.05
C ALA A 604 6.51 25.78 8.06
N VAL A 605 5.37 26.48 8.06
CA VAL A 605 4.25 26.28 7.13
C VAL A 605 3.94 27.62 6.46
N ASP A 606 3.92 27.67 5.15
CA ASP A 606 3.47 28.82 4.35
C ASP A 606 2.68 28.31 3.16
N LEU A 607 1.35 28.29 3.30
CA LEU A 607 0.42 27.82 2.29
C LEU A 607 -0.55 28.95 1.92
N SER A 608 -0.93 29.04 0.64
CA SER A 608 -1.92 29.96 0.13
C SER A 608 -2.81 29.31 -0.91
N GLY A 609 -4.06 29.72 -0.96
CA GLY A 609 -5.04 29.18 -1.89
C GLY A 609 -6.28 30.07 -1.99
N LYS A 610 -7.36 29.51 -2.50
CA LYS A 610 -8.67 30.19 -2.63
C LYS A 610 -9.80 29.30 -2.20
N VAL A 611 -10.68 29.80 -1.36
CA VAL A 611 -11.94 29.13 -1.02
C VAL A 611 -12.95 29.44 -2.12
N ASP A 612 -13.65 28.41 -2.60
CA ASP A 612 -14.71 28.49 -3.60
C ASP A 612 -14.30 29.37 -4.83
N ARG A 613 -13.03 29.23 -5.28
CA ARG A 613 -12.38 29.92 -6.42
C ARG A 613 -12.01 31.39 -6.21
N TYR A 614 -12.63 32.10 -5.28
CA TYR A 614 -12.54 33.56 -5.22
C TYR A 614 -11.91 34.09 -3.94
N ALA A 615 -12.21 33.49 -2.78
CA ALA A 615 -11.84 33.99 -1.49
C ALA A 615 -10.40 33.56 -1.12
N PRO A 616 -9.43 34.47 -1.00
CA PRO A 616 -8.08 34.09 -0.63
C PRO A 616 -8.01 33.43 0.75
N VAL A 617 -7.20 32.38 0.86
CA VAL A 617 -6.84 31.76 2.13
C VAL A 617 -5.31 31.70 2.25
N SER A 618 -4.80 31.98 3.44
CA SER A 618 -3.38 31.80 3.78
C SER A 618 -3.25 31.08 5.12
N ILE A 619 -2.28 30.14 5.20
CA ILE A 619 -1.98 29.34 6.38
C ILE A 619 -0.48 29.51 6.63
N LYS A 620 -0.10 30.14 7.72
CA LYS A 620 1.29 30.46 8.03
C LYS A 620 1.61 30.14 9.48
N GLY A 621 2.84 29.70 9.72
CA GLY A 621 3.29 29.44 11.07
C GLY A 621 4.29 28.31 11.16
N SER A 622 4.18 27.53 12.22
CA SER A 622 5.04 26.36 12.46
C SER A 622 4.35 25.33 13.32
N LEU A 623 4.78 24.08 13.17
CA LEU A 623 4.29 22.96 13.99
C LEU A 623 5.36 21.89 14.18
N THR A 624 5.30 21.16 15.28
CA THR A 624 6.09 19.94 15.48
C THR A 624 5.34 18.79 14.83
N PRO A 625 5.84 18.23 13.74
CA PRO A 625 5.00 17.46 12.81
C PRO A 625 4.52 16.11 13.37
N PHE A 626 5.35 15.45 14.15
CA PHE A 626 5.04 14.13 14.72
C PHE A 626 4.42 14.19 16.12
N ASP A 627 4.43 15.37 16.72
CA ASP A 627 3.78 15.67 17.99
C ASP A 627 3.25 17.12 17.99
N PRO A 628 2.16 17.39 17.26
CA PRO A 628 1.58 18.73 17.16
C PRO A 628 1.00 19.24 18.48
N LEU A 629 0.79 18.35 19.47
CA LEU A 629 0.38 18.76 20.81
C LEU A 629 1.54 19.36 21.62
N ASN A 630 2.77 19.04 21.26
CA ASN A 630 3.94 19.62 21.92
C ASN A 630 4.15 21.09 21.53
N SER A 631 4.07 21.39 20.23
CA SER A 631 4.19 22.77 19.75
C SER A 631 3.51 22.96 18.41
N LEU A 632 2.59 23.93 18.37
CA LEU A 632 1.93 24.39 17.15
C LEU A 632 1.69 25.91 17.28
N ASP A 633 2.04 26.67 16.25
CA ASP A 633 1.72 28.09 16.12
C ASP A 633 1.28 28.34 14.68
N ILE A 634 -0.03 28.29 14.39
CA ILE A 634 -0.59 28.41 13.05
C ILE A 634 -1.60 29.54 13.00
N ALA A 635 -1.31 30.51 12.13
CA ALA A 635 -2.22 31.56 11.73
C ALA A 635 -2.88 31.23 10.39
N THR A 636 -4.20 31.16 10.37
CA THR A 636 -4.99 30.95 9.16
C THR A 636 -5.88 32.16 8.90
N ARG A 637 -5.79 32.72 7.71
CA ARG A 637 -6.59 33.88 7.31
C ARG A 637 -7.42 33.57 6.07
N PHE A 638 -8.73 33.76 6.21
CA PHE A 638 -9.68 33.71 5.10
C PHE A 638 -10.19 35.12 4.83
N GLN A 639 -10.27 35.49 3.57
CA GLN A 639 -10.72 36.82 3.17
C GLN A 639 -11.87 36.74 2.16
N ASN A 640 -12.91 37.56 2.39
CA ASN A 640 -14.05 37.68 1.48
C ASN A 640 -14.77 36.36 1.15
N VAL A 641 -14.89 35.44 2.10
CA VAL A 641 -15.66 34.19 1.90
C VAL A 641 -17.15 34.55 1.83
N GLU A 642 -17.86 34.04 0.83
CA GLU A 642 -19.28 34.26 0.67
C GLU A 642 -20.06 33.56 1.78
N LEU A 643 -20.74 34.35 2.62
CA LEU A 643 -21.55 33.84 3.77
C LEU A 643 -22.73 32.97 3.32
N THR A 644 -23.20 33.12 2.10
CA THR A 644 -24.32 32.33 1.55
C THR A 644 -23.98 30.82 1.52
N THR A 645 -22.73 30.48 1.38
CA THR A 645 -22.24 29.08 1.46
C THR A 645 -22.51 28.49 2.85
N LEU A 646 -22.46 29.29 3.92
CA LEU A 646 -22.73 28.88 5.29
C LEU A 646 -24.20 28.81 5.67
N THR A 647 -25.14 29.07 4.72
CA THR A 647 -26.60 28.98 4.95
C THR A 647 -27.06 27.67 5.61
N PRO A 648 -26.49 26.46 5.30
CA PRO A 648 -26.91 25.23 5.98
C PRO A 648 -26.66 25.27 7.50
N TYR A 649 -25.53 25.83 7.94
CA TYR A 649 -25.25 26.04 9.36
C TYR A 649 -26.12 27.10 10.00
N SER A 650 -26.29 28.25 9.32
CA SER A 650 -27.16 29.34 9.80
C SER A 650 -28.64 28.88 9.90
N GLY A 651 -29.13 28.12 8.91
CA GLY A 651 -30.48 27.56 8.92
C GLY A 651 -30.68 26.58 10.07
N LYS A 652 -29.76 25.69 10.31
CA LYS A 652 -29.83 24.69 11.39
C LYS A 652 -29.79 25.33 12.77
N PHE A 653 -28.80 26.20 13.02
CA PHE A 653 -28.52 26.68 14.39
C PHE A 653 -29.08 28.06 14.72
N ALA A 654 -29.18 28.97 13.73
CA ALA A 654 -29.74 30.30 13.93
C ALA A 654 -31.20 30.43 13.45
N GLY A 655 -31.73 29.44 12.69
CA GLY A 655 -33.09 29.47 12.19
C GLY A 655 -33.34 30.46 11.05
N TYR A 656 -32.29 30.90 10.34
CA TYR A 656 -32.39 31.84 9.21
C TYR A 656 -31.43 31.43 8.08
N ARG A 657 -31.87 31.67 6.83
CA ARG A 657 -30.97 31.63 5.67
C ARG A 657 -30.09 32.87 5.66
N ILE A 658 -28.94 32.81 5.06
CA ILE A 658 -28.11 33.97 4.76
C ILE A 658 -28.43 34.41 3.34
N ARG A 659 -28.88 35.64 3.18
CA ARG A 659 -29.18 36.23 1.88
C ARG A 659 -27.96 36.83 1.21
N LYS A 660 -27.08 37.46 1.99
CA LYS A 660 -25.89 38.19 1.51
C LYS A 660 -24.90 38.38 2.65
N GLY A 661 -23.65 38.53 2.31
CA GLY A 661 -22.60 38.96 3.22
C GLY A 661 -21.29 38.26 2.92
N ARG A 662 -20.20 38.79 3.46
CA ARG A 662 -18.86 38.25 3.38
C ARG A 662 -18.29 37.98 4.76
N LEU A 663 -17.43 36.94 4.84
CA LEU A 663 -16.69 36.57 6.04
C LEU A 663 -15.20 36.79 5.82
N ASN A 664 -14.59 37.56 6.70
CA ASN A 664 -13.14 37.53 6.92
C ASN A 664 -12.91 36.84 8.26
N LEU A 665 -12.04 35.84 8.27
CA LEU A 665 -11.79 35.01 9.42
C LEU A 665 -10.30 34.91 9.67
N ASP A 666 -9.83 35.43 10.79
CA ASP A 666 -8.47 35.30 11.26
C ASP A 666 -8.46 34.32 12.43
N LEU A 667 -7.77 33.19 12.25
CA LEU A 667 -7.61 32.14 13.26
C LEU A 667 -6.14 32.04 13.63
N HIS A 668 -5.83 32.11 14.90
CA HIS A 668 -4.49 31.92 15.39
C HIS A 668 -4.49 30.89 16.53
N TYR A 669 -3.98 29.72 16.24
CA TYR A 669 -3.94 28.57 17.12
C TYR A 669 -2.51 28.36 17.63
N GLN A 670 -2.34 28.39 18.93
CA GLN A 670 -1.08 28.11 19.60
C GLN A 670 -1.29 26.95 20.56
N ILE A 671 -0.44 25.94 20.45
CA ILE A 671 -0.40 24.79 21.37
C ILE A 671 1.02 24.73 21.94
N ASP A 672 1.12 24.63 23.24
CA ASP A 672 2.35 24.43 23.96
C ASP A 672 2.12 23.35 25.03
N GLN A 673 2.80 22.20 24.90
CA GLN A 673 2.67 21.04 25.79
C GLN A 673 1.21 20.64 26.08
N GLY A 674 0.39 20.58 25.03
CA GLY A 674 -1.04 20.24 25.13
C GLY A 674 -1.96 21.38 25.57
N GLN A 675 -1.42 22.53 25.95
CA GLN A 675 -2.22 23.71 26.30
C GLN A 675 -2.58 24.50 25.04
N LEU A 676 -3.85 24.52 24.69
CA LEU A 676 -4.38 25.28 23.57
C LEU A 676 -4.68 26.72 23.98
N LYS A 677 -4.22 27.65 23.19
CA LYS A 677 -4.68 29.04 23.13
C LYS A 677 -5.03 29.38 21.67
N ALA A 678 -6.26 29.73 21.43
CA ALA A 678 -6.72 30.12 20.10
C ALA A 678 -7.39 31.50 20.17
N ASP A 679 -6.92 32.41 19.32
CA ASP A 679 -7.51 33.72 19.10
C ASP A 679 -8.22 33.69 17.75
N ASN A 680 -9.57 33.77 17.79
CA ASN A 680 -10.39 33.70 16.58
C ASN A 680 -11.09 35.05 16.41
N ARG A 681 -10.90 35.71 15.28
CA ARG A 681 -11.58 36.96 14.92
C ARG A 681 -12.40 36.76 13.66
N LEU A 682 -13.71 37.03 13.81
CA LEU A 682 -14.68 36.95 12.73
C LEU A 682 -15.16 38.36 12.39
N LEU A 683 -14.89 38.79 11.16
CA LEU A 683 -15.47 40.03 10.63
C LEU A 683 -16.51 39.66 9.55
N LEU A 684 -17.79 39.91 9.86
CA LEU A 684 -18.89 39.70 8.94
C LEU A 684 -19.25 41.03 8.31
N GLU A 685 -19.09 41.16 6.99
CA GLU A 685 -19.39 42.34 6.25
C GLU A 685 -20.75 42.20 5.55
N ASP A 686 -21.61 43.20 5.66
CA ASP A 686 -22.91 43.26 4.99
C ASP A 686 -23.84 42.05 5.22
N LEU A 687 -23.71 41.37 6.38
CA LEU A 687 -24.58 40.22 6.68
C LEU A 687 -26.07 40.60 6.60
N GLN A 688 -26.80 39.90 5.74
CA GLN A 688 -28.26 39.99 5.64
C GLN A 688 -28.88 38.63 5.83
N LEU A 689 -29.73 38.54 6.84
CA LEU A 689 -30.54 37.36 7.08
C LEU A 689 -31.75 37.34 6.09
N GLY A 690 -32.00 36.19 5.52
CA GLY A 690 -33.09 35.90 4.63
C GLY A 690 -34.34 35.40 5.39
N GLU A 691 -34.99 34.41 4.78
CA GLU A 691 -36.18 33.78 5.32
C GLU A 691 -35.89 32.96 6.57
N ARG A 692 -36.87 32.89 7.49
CA ARG A 692 -36.80 31.99 8.64
C ARG A 692 -36.87 30.54 8.17
N VAL A 693 -36.03 29.70 8.77
CA VAL A 693 -35.98 28.24 8.57
C VAL A 693 -36.50 27.60 9.85
N ASP A 694 -37.47 26.71 9.74
CA ASP A 694 -37.90 25.90 10.87
C ASP A 694 -36.90 24.78 11.15
N SER A 695 -36.19 24.84 12.27
CA SER A 695 -35.17 23.86 12.69
C SER A 695 -35.32 23.61 14.20
N PRO A 696 -35.39 22.34 14.61
CA PRO A 696 -35.45 21.99 16.03
C PRO A 696 -34.18 22.35 16.81
N ASP A 697 -33.07 22.50 16.12
CA ASP A 697 -31.76 22.85 16.70
C ASP A 697 -31.54 24.37 16.76
N ALA A 698 -32.43 25.16 16.17
CA ALA A 698 -32.32 26.61 16.15
C ALA A 698 -32.51 27.22 17.55
N VAL A 699 -31.71 28.23 17.85
CA VAL A 699 -31.87 28.99 19.09
C VAL A 699 -33.22 29.72 19.10
N ASP A 700 -33.95 29.58 20.17
CA ASP A 700 -35.20 30.35 20.37
C ASP A 700 -34.91 31.76 20.92
N LEU A 701 -34.28 32.58 20.08
CA LEU A 701 -33.84 33.94 20.39
C LEU A 701 -34.18 34.87 19.22
N PRO A 702 -34.39 36.20 19.45
CA PRO A 702 -34.61 37.17 18.37
C PRO A 702 -33.28 37.46 17.62
N VAL A 703 -32.83 36.49 16.80
CA VAL A 703 -31.52 36.55 16.09
C VAL A 703 -31.40 37.82 15.22
N ARG A 704 -32.49 38.29 14.60
CA ARG A 704 -32.49 39.53 13.80
C ARG A 704 -32.09 40.74 14.67
N LEU A 705 -32.67 40.85 15.86
CA LEU A 705 -32.31 41.90 16.81
C LEU A 705 -30.83 41.77 17.25
N ALA A 706 -30.36 40.54 17.55
CA ALA A 706 -28.96 40.31 17.90
C ALA A 706 -28.02 40.79 16.78
N VAL A 707 -28.30 40.41 15.54
CA VAL A 707 -27.51 40.83 14.36
C VAL A 707 -27.54 42.36 14.22
N ALA A 708 -28.70 43.02 14.42
CA ALA A 708 -28.79 44.48 14.36
C ALA A 708 -28.00 45.17 15.48
N LEU A 709 -28.02 44.60 16.68
CA LEU A 709 -27.25 45.10 17.82
C LEU A 709 -25.72 44.98 17.63
N LEU A 710 -25.28 43.90 16.95
CA LEU A 710 -23.86 43.62 16.73
C LEU A 710 -23.29 44.42 15.55
N LYS A 711 -24.12 44.90 14.61
CA LYS A 711 -23.66 45.67 13.45
C LYS A 711 -23.21 47.07 13.84
N ASP A 712 -22.07 47.48 13.29
CA ASP A 712 -21.54 48.83 13.34
C ASP A 712 -22.19 49.76 12.30
N THR A 713 -21.75 51.04 12.24
CA THR A 713 -22.25 52.04 11.27
C THR A 713 -21.98 51.68 9.81
N LYS A 714 -21.02 50.76 9.53
CA LYS A 714 -20.72 50.25 8.20
C LYS A 714 -21.49 48.98 7.85
N GLY A 715 -22.26 48.44 8.78
CA GLY A 715 -22.97 47.14 8.65
C GLY A 715 -22.12 45.93 8.93
N ASN A 716 -20.97 46.09 9.55
CA ASN A 716 -20.04 45.02 9.89
C ASN A 716 -20.31 44.51 11.31
N ILE A 717 -20.06 43.24 11.51
CA ILE A 717 -20.06 42.59 12.83
C ILE A 717 -18.64 42.04 13.07
N ASP A 718 -17.95 42.55 14.07
CA ASP A 718 -16.61 42.11 14.47
C ASP A 718 -16.69 41.37 15.81
N ILE A 719 -16.30 40.11 15.82
CA ILE A 719 -16.43 39.21 16.95
C ILE A 719 -15.07 38.56 17.22
N GLU A 720 -14.59 38.65 18.44
CA GLU A 720 -13.44 37.94 18.94
C GLU A 720 -13.89 36.74 19.78
N LEU A 721 -13.40 35.56 19.48
CA LEU A 721 -13.71 34.29 20.13
C LEU A 721 -12.45 33.64 20.66
N PRO A 722 -11.90 34.05 21.79
CA PRO A 722 -10.78 33.36 22.39
C PRO A 722 -11.22 31.99 22.91
N VAL A 723 -10.42 30.97 22.62
CA VAL A 723 -10.60 29.60 23.13
C VAL A 723 -9.31 29.17 23.82
N ALA A 724 -9.40 28.62 25.01
CA ALA A 724 -8.26 28.07 25.73
C ALA A 724 -8.67 26.78 26.44
N GLY A 725 -7.75 25.84 26.53
CA GLY A 725 -8.00 24.57 27.23
C GLY A 725 -6.86 23.56 27.11
N ASP A 726 -7.01 22.45 27.79
CA ASP A 726 -6.05 21.36 27.82
C ASP A 726 -6.49 20.24 26.85
N LEU A 727 -5.73 20.07 25.77
CA LEU A 727 -5.98 19.03 24.75
C LEU A 727 -5.62 17.61 25.24
N ASN A 728 -4.87 17.49 26.33
CA ASN A 728 -4.61 16.20 26.96
C ASN A 728 -5.82 15.66 27.72
N ASN A 729 -6.81 16.53 28.02
CA ASN A 729 -8.07 16.12 28.61
C ASN A 729 -9.01 15.56 27.54
N PRO A 730 -9.39 14.27 27.56
CA PRO A 730 -10.26 13.67 26.55
C PRO A 730 -11.69 14.27 26.51
N GLU A 731 -12.13 14.98 27.57
CA GLU A 731 -13.42 15.67 27.59
C GLU A 731 -13.37 17.07 26.95
N PHE A 732 -12.15 17.58 26.67
CA PHE A 732 -12.01 18.89 26.04
C PHE A 732 -12.36 18.85 24.55
N SER A 733 -13.27 19.74 24.14
CA SER A 733 -13.66 19.92 22.75
C SER A 733 -13.80 21.40 22.41
N VAL A 734 -13.15 21.84 21.35
CA VAL A 734 -13.11 23.24 20.91
C VAL A 734 -14.49 23.70 20.42
N MET A 735 -15.19 22.90 19.66
CA MET A 735 -16.44 23.31 18.98
C MET A 735 -17.58 23.65 19.94
N PRO A 736 -17.85 22.89 21.02
CA PRO A 736 -18.82 23.28 22.03
C PRO A 736 -18.51 24.63 22.69
N ILE A 737 -17.24 24.94 22.93
CA ILE A 737 -16.81 26.21 23.55
C ILE A 737 -17.10 27.37 22.60
N VAL A 738 -16.76 27.24 21.33
CA VAL A 738 -17.07 28.26 20.30
C VAL A 738 -18.57 28.50 20.22
N TRP A 739 -19.39 27.47 20.17
CA TRP A 739 -20.85 27.58 20.16
C TRP A 739 -21.41 28.18 21.45
N GLN A 740 -20.91 27.80 22.59
CA GLN A 740 -21.32 28.39 23.88
C GLN A 740 -21.00 29.88 23.95
N THR A 741 -19.81 30.29 23.47
CA THR A 741 -19.40 31.69 23.44
C THR A 741 -20.28 32.52 22.51
N LEU A 742 -20.56 32.03 21.29
CA LEU A 742 -21.48 32.66 20.34
C LEU A 742 -22.90 32.75 20.92
N ARG A 743 -23.39 31.67 21.49
CA ARG A 743 -24.72 31.66 22.15
C ARG A 743 -24.79 32.66 23.28
N ASN A 744 -23.77 32.74 24.12
CA ASN A 744 -23.71 33.68 25.24
C ASN A 744 -23.65 35.14 24.74
N LEU A 745 -22.99 35.41 23.64
CA LEU A 745 -22.98 36.72 22.99
C LEU A 745 -24.38 37.12 22.51
N VAL A 746 -25.06 36.22 21.82
CA VAL A 746 -26.44 36.44 21.37
C VAL A 746 -27.38 36.58 22.55
N LEU A 747 -27.27 35.77 23.59
CA LEU A 747 -28.06 35.87 24.82
C LEU A 747 -27.88 37.23 25.50
N ARG A 748 -26.64 37.68 25.69
CA ARG A 748 -26.37 39.02 26.29
C ARG A 748 -26.97 40.16 25.47
N ALA A 749 -26.81 40.07 24.14
CA ALA A 749 -27.38 41.07 23.25
C ALA A 749 -28.94 41.09 23.29
N THR A 750 -29.59 39.94 23.43
CA THR A 750 -31.08 39.84 23.38
C THR A 750 -31.78 39.97 24.72
N GLN A 751 -31.14 39.50 25.81
CA GLN A 751 -31.76 39.57 27.17
C GLN A 751 -31.61 40.94 27.84
N ALA A 752 -30.55 41.66 27.58
CA ALA A 752 -30.28 42.99 28.14
C ALA A 752 -29.77 43.96 27.08
N PRO A 753 -30.54 44.21 25.98
CA PRO A 753 -30.08 44.94 24.81
C PRO A 753 -29.57 46.37 25.16
N PHE A 754 -30.18 47.08 26.10
CA PHE A 754 -29.75 48.41 26.50
C PHE A 754 -28.46 48.42 27.28
N LYS A 755 -28.21 47.46 28.17
CA LYS A 755 -26.91 47.27 28.86
C LYS A 755 -25.83 46.88 27.88
N PHE A 756 -26.19 46.04 26.88
CA PHE A 756 -25.23 45.62 25.84
C PHE A 756 -24.77 46.83 25.00
N ILE A 757 -25.69 47.69 24.50
CA ILE A 757 -25.29 48.89 23.72
C ILE A 757 -24.61 49.95 24.61
N ALA A 758 -25.02 50.11 25.89
CA ALA A 758 -24.36 51.02 26.84
C ALA A 758 -22.88 50.59 27.05
N GLY A 759 -22.61 49.27 27.22
CA GLY A 759 -21.27 48.73 27.34
C GLY A 759 -20.41 48.99 26.11
N LEU A 760 -20.97 48.82 24.89
CA LEU A 760 -20.28 49.10 23.63
C LEU A 760 -20.02 50.61 23.42
N ALA A 761 -20.91 51.49 23.94
CA ALA A 761 -20.73 52.94 23.91
C ALA A 761 -19.81 53.47 25.02
N GLY A 762 -19.20 52.58 25.83
CA GLY A 762 -18.32 52.97 26.93
C GLY A 762 -19.00 53.50 28.18
N ALA A 763 -20.35 53.38 28.30
CA ALA A 763 -21.13 53.86 29.45
C ALA A 763 -21.27 52.77 30.53
N GLY A 764 -20.50 51.67 30.47
CA GLY A 764 -20.51 50.60 31.48
C GLY A 764 -21.85 49.86 31.55
N ASP A 765 -22.29 49.52 32.74
CA ASP A 765 -23.48 48.69 32.99
C ASP A 765 -24.77 49.51 33.22
N THR A 766 -24.84 50.72 32.62
CA THR A 766 -25.96 51.64 32.77
C THR A 766 -27.19 51.10 32.07
N ASP A 767 -28.34 51.08 32.78
CA ASP A 767 -29.60 50.66 32.14
C ASP A 767 -30.26 51.81 31.42
N LEU A 768 -30.26 51.76 30.08
CA LEU A 768 -30.83 52.75 29.22
C LEU A 768 -32.30 52.42 28.83
N SER A 769 -32.91 51.40 29.46
CA SER A 769 -34.25 50.90 29.10
C SER A 769 -35.41 51.72 29.65
N GLN A 770 -35.13 52.62 30.59
CA GLN A 770 -36.15 53.37 31.28
C GLN A 770 -35.74 54.83 31.54
N LEU A 771 -36.70 55.73 31.45
CA LEU A 771 -36.55 57.16 31.72
C LEU A 771 -37.55 57.63 32.71
N GLY A 772 -37.09 58.14 33.89
CA GLY A 772 -37.96 58.62 34.95
C GLY A 772 -38.43 60.03 34.73
N PHE A 773 -39.74 60.26 34.87
CA PHE A 773 -40.39 61.56 34.84
C PHE A 773 -40.93 61.93 36.22
N ALA A 774 -40.91 63.21 36.58
CA ALA A 774 -41.54 63.67 37.78
C ALA A 774 -43.06 63.55 37.66
N ALA A 775 -43.73 63.32 38.80
CA ALA A 775 -45.19 63.18 38.81
C ALA A 775 -45.95 64.40 38.19
N GLY A 776 -46.86 64.10 37.27
CA GLY A 776 -47.59 65.10 36.55
C GLY A 776 -46.81 65.95 35.53
N SER A 777 -45.54 65.58 35.26
CA SER A 777 -44.69 66.30 34.32
C SER A 777 -44.22 65.40 33.15
N ALA A 778 -44.07 65.99 31.96
CA ALA A 778 -43.42 65.44 30.80
C ALA A 778 -42.08 66.07 30.51
N GLU A 779 -41.51 66.87 31.42
CA GLU A 779 -40.23 67.50 31.23
C GLU A 779 -39.10 66.52 31.56
N LEU A 780 -38.05 66.49 30.75
CA LEU A 780 -36.85 65.69 30.98
C LEU A 780 -35.97 66.31 32.06
N ASN A 781 -35.69 65.54 33.07
CA ASN A 781 -34.72 65.91 34.09
C ASN A 781 -33.27 65.80 33.60
N PRO A 782 -32.24 66.34 34.26
CA PRO A 782 -30.84 66.27 33.78
C PRO A 782 -30.36 64.86 33.58
N GLU A 783 -30.77 63.92 34.43
CA GLU A 783 -30.39 62.49 34.37
C GLU A 783 -31.00 61.81 33.11
N ALA A 784 -32.29 62.06 32.84
CA ALA A 784 -32.96 61.59 31.66
C ALA A 784 -32.32 62.13 30.35
N ARG A 785 -31.87 63.40 30.37
CA ARG A 785 -31.17 63.98 29.21
C ARG A 785 -29.80 63.32 29.00
N GLN A 786 -29.05 63.02 30.08
CA GLN A 786 -27.79 62.32 29.96
C GLN A 786 -28.00 60.89 29.44
N THR A 787 -29.00 60.20 29.95
CA THR A 787 -29.34 58.85 29.46
C THR A 787 -29.73 58.86 27.98
N LEU A 788 -30.55 59.81 27.52
CA LEU A 788 -30.89 59.99 26.11
C LEU A 788 -29.68 60.34 25.27
N GLY A 789 -28.71 61.14 25.76
CA GLY A 789 -27.46 61.44 25.03
C GLY A 789 -26.62 60.18 24.79
N THR A 790 -26.48 59.36 25.82
CA THR A 790 -25.79 58.07 25.70
C THR A 790 -26.53 57.15 24.74
N LEU A 791 -27.86 57.05 24.88
CA LEU A 791 -28.69 56.24 24.00
C LEU A 791 -28.62 56.69 22.55
N SER A 792 -28.69 58.00 22.30
CA SER A 792 -28.59 58.58 20.95
C SER A 792 -27.22 58.22 20.32
N THR A 793 -26.12 58.41 21.04
CA THR A 793 -24.78 58.00 20.55
C THR A 793 -24.76 56.52 20.19
N ALA A 794 -25.23 55.67 21.08
CA ALA A 794 -25.25 54.21 20.86
C ALA A 794 -26.14 53.83 19.67
N LEU A 795 -27.26 54.47 19.45
CA LEU A 795 -28.18 54.20 18.32
C LEU A 795 -27.69 54.79 17.01
N GLN A 796 -26.94 55.91 17.00
CA GLN A 796 -26.27 56.43 15.81
C GLN A 796 -25.19 55.47 15.29
N GLU A 797 -24.46 54.81 16.18
CA GLU A 797 -23.49 53.75 15.81
C GLU A 797 -24.17 52.48 15.27
N ARG A 798 -25.50 52.33 15.43
CA ARG A 798 -26.23 51.14 15.00
C ARG A 798 -27.51 51.57 14.20
N PRO A 799 -27.32 51.94 12.91
CA PRO A 799 -28.42 52.49 12.10
C PRO A 799 -29.55 51.48 11.80
N GLN A 800 -29.34 50.18 12.06
CA GLN A 800 -30.35 49.13 11.86
C GLN A 800 -31.30 48.97 13.04
N LEU A 801 -31.03 49.63 14.19
CA LEU A 801 -31.92 49.59 15.35
C LEU A 801 -33.01 50.66 15.23
N ILE A 802 -34.21 50.29 15.66
CA ILE A 802 -35.32 51.19 15.88
C ILE A 802 -35.62 51.28 17.40
N LEU A 803 -36.01 52.40 17.85
CA LEU A 803 -36.40 52.66 19.23
C LEU A 803 -37.94 52.72 19.30
N GLU A 804 -38.50 51.89 20.18
CA GLU A 804 -39.93 51.91 20.51
C GLU A 804 -40.06 52.56 21.89
N VAL A 805 -40.92 53.59 21.99
CA VAL A 805 -41.12 54.39 23.22
C VAL A 805 -42.52 54.18 23.70
N GLU A 806 -42.66 53.56 24.86
CA GLU A 806 -43.94 53.34 25.54
C GLU A 806 -44.12 54.33 26.68
N GLY A 807 -44.96 55.35 26.43
CA GLY A 807 -45.27 56.32 27.46
C GLY A 807 -46.11 55.73 28.59
N ILE A 808 -45.66 55.98 29.83
CA ILE A 808 -46.33 55.45 31.03
C ILE A 808 -46.84 56.59 31.90
N SER A 809 -48.01 56.40 32.46
CA SER A 809 -48.52 57.24 33.60
C SER A 809 -48.88 56.36 34.79
N ALA A 810 -48.69 56.89 36.02
CA ALA A 810 -49.02 56.23 37.25
C ALA A 810 -50.18 56.91 37.95
N ILE A 811 -51.31 56.29 38.06
CA ILE A 811 -52.52 56.88 38.75
C ILE A 811 -52.12 57.39 40.14
N SER A 812 -51.35 56.59 40.90
CA SER A 812 -51.03 56.96 42.30
C SER A 812 -50.13 58.20 42.45
N ALA A 813 -49.28 58.49 41.42
CA ALA A 813 -48.39 59.62 41.44
C ALA A 813 -48.78 60.76 40.55
N ASP A 814 -49.09 60.44 39.26
CA ASP A 814 -49.47 61.45 38.28
C ASP A 814 -50.88 61.97 38.50
N GLY A 815 -51.82 61.13 38.96
CA GLY A 815 -53.23 61.50 39.20
C GLY A 815 -53.37 62.69 40.10
N PRO A 816 -52.83 62.64 41.33
CA PRO A 816 -52.87 63.77 42.23
C PRO A 816 -52.15 65.00 41.70
N ALA A 817 -51.07 64.87 41.03
CA ALA A 817 -50.29 65.96 40.48
C ALA A 817 -51.06 66.67 39.36
N LEU A 818 -51.61 65.93 38.39
CA LEU A 818 -52.45 66.46 37.31
C LEU A 818 -53.72 67.09 37.86
N ALA A 819 -54.36 66.50 38.87
CA ALA A 819 -55.53 67.03 39.54
C ALA A 819 -55.26 68.37 40.24
N ALA A 820 -54.07 68.45 40.86
CA ALA A 820 -53.58 69.67 41.48
C ALA A 820 -53.36 70.81 40.43
N GLN A 821 -52.69 70.46 39.29
CA GLN A 821 -52.51 71.40 38.15
C GLN A 821 -53.85 71.84 37.58
N ARG A 822 -54.80 70.92 37.45
CA ARG A 822 -56.13 71.22 37.01
C ARG A 822 -56.90 72.11 37.98
N LEU A 823 -56.76 71.83 39.25
CA LEU A 823 -57.38 72.72 40.26
C LEU A 823 -56.84 74.14 40.18
N GLU A 824 -55.56 74.33 40.05
CA GLU A 824 -54.93 75.65 39.83
C GLU A 824 -55.46 76.29 38.54
N HIS A 825 -55.54 75.53 37.50
CA HIS A 825 -56.05 76.05 36.21
C HIS A 825 -57.57 76.50 36.32
N GLU A 826 -58.38 75.61 36.94
CA GLU A 826 -59.83 75.91 37.15
C GLU A 826 -59.98 77.07 38.10
N MET A 827 -59.15 77.21 39.15
CA MET A 827 -59.16 78.36 40.07
C MET A 827 -58.79 79.66 39.32
N ARG A 828 -57.77 79.68 38.49
CA ARG A 828 -57.41 80.82 37.67
C ARG A 828 -58.49 81.15 36.63
N GLN A 829 -59.08 80.15 35.99
CA GLN A 829 -60.19 80.42 35.09
C GLN A 829 -61.39 81.01 35.81
N LEU A 830 -61.72 80.49 36.98
CA LEU A 830 -62.82 80.97 37.80
C LEU A 830 -62.51 82.42 38.30
N ALA A 831 -61.29 82.72 38.69
CA ALA A 831 -60.84 84.05 39.03
C ALA A 831 -60.94 84.98 37.83
N ALA A 832 -60.48 84.62 36.61
CA ALA A 832 -60.59 85.40 35.37
C ALA A 832 -62.06 85.73 35.02
N SER A 833 -62.94 84.74 35.17
CA SER A 833 -64.37 84.97 34.89
C SER A 833 -65.09 85.98 35.77
N LYS A 834 -64.52 86.32 36.91
CA LYS A 834 -65.03 87.29 37.89
C LYS A 834 -64.38 88.64 37.75
N MET A 835 -63.31 88.79 37.02
CA MET A 835 -62.63 90.07 36.77
C MET A 835 -63.34 90.86 35.72
N ARG A 836 -63.40 92.15 35.93
CA ARG A 836 -64.03 93.12 34.99
C ARG A 836 -63.23 93.32 33.68
N ARG A 837 -61.92 93.01 33.72
CA ARG A 837 -60.98 92.93 32.61
C ARG A 837 -60.02 91.70 32.84
N PRO A 838 -60.40 90.56 32.40
CA PRO A 838 -59.48 89.42 32.54
C PRO A 838 -58.27 89.57 31.67
N PRO A 839 -57.04 89.07 32.05
CA PRO A 839 -55.88 88.96 31.13
C PRO A 839 -56.23 87.98 30.00
N GLU A 840 -55.50 88.15 28.87
CA GLU A 840 -55.72 87.26 27.73
C GLU A 840 -55.38 85.78 28.11
N ASN A 841 -54.43 85.63 29.01
CA ASN A 841 -54.07 84.31 29.50
C ASN A 841 -54.40 84.17 31.01
N PRO A 842 -55.37 83.41 31.44
CA PRO A 842 -55.69 83.18 32.87
C PRO A 842 -54.51 82.65 33.73
N ALA A 843 -53.50 82.07 33.15
CA ALA A 843 -52.30 81.59 33.84
C ALA A 843 -51.45 82.69 34.48
N GLU A 844 -51.62 83.97 34.02
CA GLU A 844 -50.88 85.12 34.58
C GLU A 844 -51.51 85.71 35.85
N ILE A 845 -52.66 85.14 36.31
CA ILE A 845 -53.34 85.60 37.55
C ILE A 845 -52.61 84.97 38.74
N GLU A 846 -51.98 85.86 39.57
CA GLU A 846 -51.47 85.48 40.88
C GLU A 846 -52.58 85.39 41.87
N LEU A 847 -52.75 84.25 42.52
CA LEU A 847 -53.74 83.95 43.54
C LEU A 847 -53.11 83.95 44.90
N ASP A 848 -53.51 84.90 45.79
CA ASP A 848 -53.06 84.80 47.22
C ASP A 848 -53.77 83.69 47.97
N GLU A 849 -53.26 83.29 49.15
CA GLU A 849 -53.84 82.18 49.94
C GLU A 849 -55.28 82.31 50.26
N LYS A 850 -55.77 83.57 50.45
CA LYS A 850 -57.22 83.85 50.74
C LYS A 850 -58.08 83.65 49.51
N ASP A 851 -57.57 84.11 48.40
CA ASP A 851 -58.30 83.91 47.13
C ASP A 851 -58.34 82.44 46.74
N GLN A 852 -57.23 81.70 46.94
CA GLN A 852 -57.19 80.23 46.75
C GLN A 852 -58.25 79.55 47.58
N ALA A 853 -58.26 79.78 48.92
CA ALA A 853 -59.22 79.15 49.85
C ALA A 853 -60.67 79.48 49.50
N ARG A 854 -60.97 80.66 48.97
CA ARG A 854 -62.33 81.06 48.50
C ARG A 854 -62.69 80.32 47.23
N LEU A 855 -61.80 80.25 46.29
CA LEU A 855 -62.06 79.59 45.00
C LEU A 855 -62.16 78.07 45.14
N VAL A 856 -61.37 77.45 46.00
CA VAL A 856 -61.48 76.05 46.37
C VAL A 856 -62.88 75.67 46.92
N ARG A 857 -63.41 76.49 47.83
CA ARG A 857 -64.80 76.30 48.34
C ARG A 857 -65.86 76.37 47.26
N GLU A 858 -65.71 77.35 46.40
CA GLU A 858 -66.66 77.55 45.27
C GLU A 858 -66.61 76.48 44.21
N LEU A 859 -65.39 76.01 43.88
CA LEU A 859 -65.25 74.85 42.97
C LEU A 859 -65.77 73.54 43.58
N HIS A 860 -65.52 73.34 44.90
CA HIS A 860 -66.11 72.19 45.59
C HIS A 860 -67.65 72.19 45.60
N GLU A 861 -68.22 73.41 45.79
CA GLU A 861 -69.70 73.55 45.74
C GLU A 861 -70.23 73.33 44.27
N GLN A 862 -69.57 73.95 43.31
CA GLN A 862 -69.98 73.81 41.91
C GLN A 862 -69.96 72.34 41.44
N ARG A 863 -69.07 71.54 42.03
CA ARG A 863 -68.93 70.13 41.74
C ARG A 863 -69.81 69.24 42.59
N ALA A 864 -70.53 69.81 43.52
CA ALA A 864 -71.46 69.07 44.42
C ALA A 864 -70.77 67.85 45.09
N LEU A 865 -69.51 68.10 45.50
CA LEU A 865 -68.80 67.03 46.22
C LEU A 865 -69.37 66.85 47.65
N PRO A 866 -69.39 65.61 48.18
CA PRO A 866 -69.94 65.33 49.48
C PRO A 866 -69.05 66.03 50.60
N VAL A 867 -69.69 66.60 51.61
CA VAL A 867 -69.02 67.14 52.80
C VAL A 867 -69.21 66.18 53.92
N PRO A 868 -68.18 65.41 54.29
CA PRO A 868 -68.20 64.38 55.31
C PRO A 868 -68.55 65.07 56.72
N GLU A 869 -69.27 64.36 57.51
CA GLU A 869 -69.63 64.90 58.88
C GLU A 869 -68.49 65.28 59.75
N GLN A 870 -67.38 64.56 59.62
CA GLN A 870 -66.11 64.80 60.31
C GLN A 870 -65.54 66.18 59.97
N TRP A 871 -65.83 66.85 58.86
CA TRP A 871 -65.34 68.17 58.49
C TRP A 871 -66.00 69.31 59.27
N LYS A 872 -67.07 69.02 59.98
CA LYS A 872 -67.75 69.97 60.87
C LYS A 872 -66.86 70.35 62.15
N GLU A 873 -66.03 69.45 62.59
CA GLU A 873 -65.12 69.60 63.69
C GLU A 873 -63.79 70.23 63.36
N LEU A 874 -63.49 70.41 62.09
CA LEU A 874 -62.27 70.99 61.60
C LEU A 874 -62.27 72.54 61.66
N THR A 875 -61.13 73.14 61.93
CA THR A 875 -60.93 74.57 61.71
C THR A 875 -61.24 74.96 60.23
N ARG A 876 -61.39 76.26 60.01
CA ARG A 876 -61.69 76.78 58.69
C ARG A 876 -60.57 76.46 57.69
N ASP A 877 -59.31 76.59 58.08
CA ASP A 877 -58.15 76.36 57.24
C ASP A 877 -58.00 74.83 56.94
N GLU A 878 -58.22 73.99 57.98
CA GLU A 878 -58.17 72.53 57.81
C GLU A 878 -59.30 72.03 56.88
N ARG A 879 -60.52 72.68 56.92
CA ARG A 879 -61.57 72.31 56.03
C ARG A 879 -61.32 72.72 54.60
N ASP A 880 -60.74 73.94 54.40
CA ASP A 880 -60.32 74.37 53.07
C ASP A 880 -59.27 73.47 52.48
N LEU A 881 -58.37 72.93 53.28
CA LEU A 881 -57.39 71.98 52.86
C LEU A 881 -58.03 70.57 52.50
N ALA A 882 -59.01 70.17 53.37
CA ALA A 882 -59.77 68.93 53.11
C ALA A 882 -60.67 69.10 51.80
N MET A 883 -61.25 70.22 51.53
CA MET A 883 -61.97 70.46 50.29
C MET A 883 -61.05 70.49 49.06
N ARG A 884 -59.85 71.06 49.21
CA ARG A 884 -58.83 71.00 48.17
C ARG A 884 -58.42 69.59 47.88
N GLN A 885 -58.20 68.77 48.91
CA GLN A 885 -57.84 67.38 48.80
C GLN A 885 -58.98 66.57 48.11
N ALA A 886 -60.20 66.72 48.51
CA ALA A 886 -61.32 66.06 47.88
C ALA A 886 -61.55 66.46 46.42
N LEU A 887 -61.24 67.70 46.03
CA LEU A 887 -61.26 68.13 44.64
C LEU A 887 -60.12 67.40 43.85
N ILE A 888 -58.94 67.34 44.43
CA ILE A 888 -57.79 66.62 43.78
C ILE A 888 -58.15 65.18 43.64
N GLU A 889 -58.64 64.50 44.67
CA GLU A 889 -59.03 63.12 44.65
C GLU A 889 -60.08 62.80 43.56
N SER A 890 -61.05 63.69 43.44
CA SER A 890 -62.15 63.53 42.44
C SER A 890 -61.66 63.57 41.00
N TRP A 891 -60.52 64.09 40.73
CA TRP A 891 -59.87 64.14 39.39
C TRP A 891 -58.71 63.25 39.19
N SER A 892 -58.16 62.69 40.26
CA SER A 892 -56.93 61.92 40.23
C SER A 892 -57.04 60.65 39.32
N ASP A 893 -58.21 60.01 39.23
CA ASP A 893 -58.42 58.79 38.47
C ASP A 893 -58.92 59.08 37.05
N SER A 894 -58.77 60.31 36.56
CA SER A 894 -59.28 60.69 35.25
C SER A 894 -58.37 60.09 34.16
N PRO A 895 -58.87 59.17 33.28
CA PRO A 895 -58.04 58.42 32.36
C PRO A 895 -57.49 59.25 31.18
N LEU A 896 -58.26 60.28 30.74
CA LEU A 896 -57.85 61.10 29.59
C LEU A 896 -56.58 61.97 29.88
N PRO A 897 -56.50 62.71 31.01
CA PRO A 897 -55.30 63.45 31.37
C PRO A 897 -54.07 62.52 31.57
N LEU A 898 -54.24 61.36 32.20
CA LEU A 898 -53.18 60.37 32.42
C LEU A 898 -52.67 59.86 31.10
N ARG A 899 -53.56 59.42 30.20
CA ARG A 899 -53.16 58.96 28.89
C ARG A 899 -52.48 60.04 28.05
N ARG A 900 -52.91 61.26 28.14
CA ARG A 900 -52.31 62.43 27.47
C ARG A 900 -50.95 62.75 28.03
N LEU A 901 -50.78 62.66 29.34
CA LEU A 901 -49.42 62.80 29.94
C LEU A 901 -48.49 61.77 29.51
N ALA A 902 -48.91 60.48 29.48
CA ALA A 902 -48.08 59.38 29.01
C ALA A 902 -47.70 59.60 27.55
N GLN A 903 -48.60 59.99 26.66
CA GLN A 903 -48.26 60.30 25.26
C GLN A 903 -47.33 61.49 25.14
N GLN A 904 -47.48 62.53 25.96
CA GLN A 904 -46.57 63.68 25.98
C GLN A 904 -45.14 63.29 26.40
N ARG A 905 -45.01 62.42 27.43
CA ARG A 905 -43.72 61.88 27.83
C ARG A 905 -43.01 61.17 26.66
N ALA A 906 -43.77 60.29 25.97
CA ALA A 906 -43.21 59.55 24.82
C ALA A 906 -42.87 60.53 23.65
N ALA A 907 -43.66 61.51 23.38
CA ALA A 907 -43.42 62.56 22.39
C ALA A 907 -42.14 63.40 22.76
N THR A 908 -42.06 63.87 24.03
CA THR A 908 -40.84 64.60 24.49
C THR A 908 -39.55 63.82 24.35
N ILE A 909 -39.56 62.51 24.58
CA ILE A 909 -38.40 61.63 24.30
C ILE A 909 -38.08 61.61 22.83
N LYS A 910 -39.09 61.41 21.96
CA LYS A 910 -38.89 61.42 20.51
C LYS A 910 -38.35 62.77 20.02
N ASP A 911 -38.99 63.87 20.42
CA ASP A 911 -38.60 65.20 20.01
C ASP A 911 -37.14 65.52 20.40
N TRP A 912 -36.75 65.17 21.67
CA TRP A 912 -35.40 65.33 22.12
C TRP A 912 -34.39 64.48 21.30
N LEU A 913 -34.70 63.23 21.04
CA LEU A 913 -33.83 62.31 20.26
C LEU A 913 -33.66 62.76 18.81
N VAL A 914 -34.72 63.38 18.21
CA VAL A 914 -34.66 63.93 16.86
C VAL A 914 -33.91 65.27 16.81
N ASP A 915 -34.28 66.19 17.67
CA ASP A 915 -33.81 67.59 17.59
C ASP A 915 -32.40 67.77 18.20
N GLU A 916 -32.13 67.19 19.35
CA GLU A 916 -30.86 67.28 20.10
C GLU A 916 -29.99 66.03 19.88
N GLY A 917 -30.60 64.86 19.82
CA GLY A 917 -29.93 63.60 19.61
C GLY A 917 -29.53 63.30 18.18
N GLY A 918 -30.05 64.08 17.18
CA GLY A 918 -29.71 63.92 15.77
C GLY A 918 -30.19 62.61 15.14
N MET A 919 -31.22 61.98 15.70
CA MET A 919 -31.76 60.71 15.19
C MET A 919 -32.81 60.90 14.09
N GLU A 920 -32.89 59.98 13.12
CA GLU A 920 -33.98 60.01 12.12
C GLU A 920 -35.32 59.70 12.80
N ALA A 921 -36.30 60.54 12.59
CA ALA A 921 -37.66 60.40 13.17
C ALA A 921 -38.31 59.04 12.81
N GLU A 922 -37.99 58.47 11.67
CA GLU A 922 -38.48 57.17 11.17
C GLU A 922 -37.97 55.97 12.02
N ARG A 923 -36.90 56.16 12.78
CA ARG A 923 -36.33 55.15 13.65
C ARG A 923 -36.92 55.15 15.05
N ILE A 924 -37.84 56.09 15.38
CA ILE A 924 -38.42 56.22 16.71
C ILE A 924 -39.92 56.02 16.58
N HIS A 925 -40.42 54.94 17.09
CA HIS A 925 -41.85 54.59 17.08
C HIS A 925 -42.46 54.82 18.47
N LEU A 926 -43.59 55.50 18.51
CA LEU A 926 -44.35 55.65 19.74
C LEU A 926 -45.33 54.49 19.84
N LEU A 927 -45.28 53.74 20.93
CA LEU A 927 -46.25 52.72 21.28
C LEU A 927 -47.47 53.30 21.95
N ASP A 928 -48.58 52.55 22.12
CA ASP A 928 -49.75 52.94 22.85
C ASP A 928 -49.35 53.16 24.32
N ALA A 929 -49.99 54.21 24.92
CA ALA A 929 -49.72 54.60 26.29
C ALA A 929 -50.24 53.55 27.30
N SER A 930 -49.45 53.22 28.28
CA SER A 930 -49.86 52.25 29.30
C SER A 930 -49.83 52.86 30.71
N GLU A 931 -50.37 52.10 31.66
CA GLU A 931 -50.44 52.49 33.08
C GLU A 931 -49.33 51.69 33.86
N GLY A 932 -48.66 52.39 34.75
CA GLY A 932 -47.56 51.83 35.57
C GLY A 932 -47.59 52.34 37.00
N ALA A 933 -46.52 52.17 37.71
CA ALA A 933 -46.28 52.65 39.08
C ALA A 933 -45.09 53.63 39.16
N ALA A 934 -45.09 54.53 40.14
CA ALA A 934 -43.96 55.37 40.48
C ALA A 934 -42.89 54.50 41.22
N ASP A 935 -41.63 54.81 41.01
CA ASP A 935 -40.52 54.22 41.74
C ASP A 935 -40.42 54.70 43.18
N SER A 936 -39.45 54.24 43.96
CA SER A 936 -39.18 54.64 45.32
C SER A 936 -38.83 56.11 45.49
N ASN A 937 -38.42 56.81 44.42
CA ASN A 937 -38.07 58.23 44.41
C ASN A 937 -39.25 59.10 43.89
N GLY A 938 -40.39 58.50 43.60
CA GLY A 938 -41.60 59.20 43.10
C GLY A 938 -41.54 59.50 41.60
N LEU A 939 -40.60 58.96 40.86
CA LEU A 939 -40.50 59.10 39.41
C LEU A 939 -41.34 58.02 38.69
N VAL A 940 -41.96 58.38 37.62
CA VAL A 940 -42.72 57.49 36.76
C VAL A 940 -41.85 57.13 35.54
N ALA A 941 -41.47 55.85 35.39
CA ALA A 941 -40.57 55.38 34.33
C ALA A 941 -41.34 55.18 33.01
N THR A 942 -40.91 55.83 31.97
CA THR A 942 -41.27 55.52 30.56
C THR A 942 -40.37 54.44 30.04
N GLN A 943 -40.94 53.41 29.43
CA GLN A 943 -40.17 52.25 28.96
C GLN A 943 -39.74 52.45 27.51
N LEU A 944 -38.50 52.01 27.26
CA LEU A 944 -37.90 51.97 25.94
C LEU A 944 -37.72 50.53 25.53
N GLN A 945 -37.95 50.21 24.27
CA GLN A 945 -37.71 48.90 23.65
C GLN A 945 -36.86 49.07 22.39
N LEU A 946 -36.02 48.07 22.09
CA LEU A 946 -35.21 48.06 20.87
C LEU A 946 -35.79 47.06 19.89
N GLY A 947 -36.02 47.52 18.67
CA GLY A 947 -36.38 46.69 17.54
C GLY A 947 -35.32 46.71 16.44
N SER A 948 -35.46 45.87 15.42
CA SER A 948 -34.62 45.88 14.21
C SER A 948 -35.48 46.28 12.99
N ARG A 949 -34.90 47.12 12.14
CA ARG A 949 -35.46 47.54 10.87
C ARG A 949 -35.70 46.39 9.90
#